data_ee930037023e3c495ae27f7b62bf260c
#
_entry.id   ee930037023e3c495ae27f7b62bf260c
#
_cell.length_a   1.000
_cell.length_b   1.000
_cell.length_c   1.000
_cell.angle_alpha   90.00
_cell.angle_beta   90.00
_cell.angle_gamma   90.00
#
_symmetry.space_group_name_H-M   'P 1'
#
loop_
_entity.id
_entity.type
_entity.pdbx_description
1 polymer ?
#
loop_
_entity_poly.entity_id
_entity_poly.type
_entity_poly.pdbx_seq_one_letter_code
_entity_poly.pdbx_strand_id
1 'polypeptide(L)'
;MLKIYRFFFLLFPFLFPSLLADERHSEVVDEELVVISSRIPTVANEVIGSVASITSEDLDLNMIDSLAELVRFVPGVSAHKENQYGRSFTDDLHIRGIHGGAIYLIDGQRISDSYTGYGRDIVDTDLLKKVEIMKGPSSVEYGSDGLAGAVAYFTKDPSDLVEEGEHYFSANFSTQQANKQEKLNLLTAHAGENIEGLLQLVNRNLNNTELHDDFSLEANPFEGTQKSLFAKTVFHFSESTILSLILDMQDWDGDWMVNTEKGFVYFPVPRAVSSSLGEDEGLRERISFKVNLSPENSSFLDWGSFTLYTQDTEQKQITVQHQVSFLNGMQAAPTPTMRHSNFQFEQSLKGLSFQAYKGSSRHQMVYGLDFETTDTTRPRQKFETNLVSGAISFSVDGETYPNKTFPDSESVRKAIYLNDRINLSERQILSLGFRYDDYELNTSEDTDFLNGNPLGYQIKDVGDSETSLKVGYLYDFSPDLTFYSQYSEGFRAPDYESTNTVFTNFAYRYTIKPNLNLKSETSKSYEFGLRREQDKGNWELAIYKNKVKDFINAEAIGFSPLGLVIYQYDNYESVTIEGIEFEYAREISKRLSAKLAFSVNSGEEEGGASMAEIDPKEFILGLNWIAPNEKWGLQGLLNLVDKSKDGLKGVPTVGVGQACGMPGNECTPRAKTSGYGLVNLFGFYNPNDNFQIRISVENLTDKKYTRWASVAELPQNDEELDLFGEPGRSLNASFRYKF
;
A
#
# COMPACT_ATOMS: atom_id res chain seq x y z
N MET A 1 20.72 -2.52 18.35
CA MET A 1 21.49 -1.34 18.80
C MET A 1 23.01 -1.37 18.58
N LEU A 2 23.65 -2.45 18.19
CA LEU A 2 25.14 -2.49 18.09
C LEU A 2 25.70 -2.55 16.65
N LYS A 3 24.88 -2.68 15.59
CA LYS A 3 25.31 -2.75 14.19
C LYS A 3 25.40 -1.38 13.49
N ILE A 4 24.67 -0.38 13.94
CA ILE A 4 24.51 0.94 13.28
C ILE A 4 25.75 1.84 13.47
N TYR A 5 26.60 1.63 14.50
CA TYR A 5 27.73 2.51 14.79
C TYR A 5 28.96 2.37 13.89
N ARG A 6 29.02 1.41 12.98
CA ARG A 6 30.22 1.18 12.14
C ARG A 6 30.27 1.91 10.81
N PHE A 7 29.17 2.51 10.35
CA PHE A 7 29.11 3.17 9.02
C PHE A 7 29.18 4.70 9.07
N PHE A 8 29.13 5.31 10.26
CA PHE A 8 28.99 6.78 10.42
C PHE A 8 30.26 7.59 10.22
N PHE A 9 31.40 6.99 9.88
CA PHE A 9 32.70 7.70 9.91
C PHE A 9 33.27 8.10 8.54
N LEU A 10 32.57 7.90 7.43
CA LEU A 10 33.15 8.11 6.09
C LEU A 10 32.44 9.16 5.20
N LEU A 11 31.43 9.88 5.68
CA LEU A 11 30.64 10.77 4.82
C LEU A 11 30.53 12.23 5.25
N PHE A 12 31.43 12.79 6.06
CA PHE A 12 31.40 14.24 6.30
C PHE A 12 32.79 14.87 6.24
N PRO A 13 33.06 15.71 5.22
CA PRO A 13 33.42 17.07 5.47
C PRO A 13 32.85 18.05 4.43
N PHE A 14 31.69 18.64 4.64
CA PHE A 14 31.32 19.90 3.95
C PHE A 14 30.36 20.69 4.84
N LEU A 15 30.92 21.69 5.51
CA LEU A 15 30.16 22.73 6.17
C LEU A 15 30.74 24.10 5.72
N PHE A 16 29.89 24.87 4.99
CA PHE A 16 29.83 26.32 4.77
C PHE A 16 30.92 27.00 3.90
N PRO A 17 30.62 28.08 3.14
CA PRO A 17 29.80 29.23 3.49
C PRO A 17 28.83 29.81 2.42
N SER A 18 28.04 30.69 2.88
CA SER A 18 26.94 31.54 2.49
C SER A 18 27.04 32.44 1.25
N LEU A 19 25.89 32.73 0.63
CA LEU A 19 25.24 34.05 0.41
C LEU A 19 24.77 34.37 -1.03
N LEU A 20 23.47 34.68 -1.09
CA LEU A 20 22.74 35.51 -2.05
C LEU A 20 22.39 34.92 -3.43
N ALA A 21 21.15 34.57 -3.59
CA ALA A 21 20.51 34.29 -4.87
C ALA A 21 19.57 35.44 -5.27
N ASP A 22 19.57 35.73 -6.54
CA ASP A 22 18.71 36.68 -7.23
C ASP A 22 17.66 35.89 -8.03
N GLU A 23 16.39 36.29 -7.91
CA GLU A 23 15.25 35.56 -8.48
C GLU A 23 15.11 35.78 -9.99
N ARG A 24 14.91 34.69 -10.75
CA ARG A 24 14.22 34.74 -12.04
C ARG A 24 13.24 33.57 -12.15
N HIS A 25 11.96 33.86 -11.99
CA HIS A 25 10.88 32.99 -12.42
C HIS A 25 10.81 32.96 -13.96
N SER A 26 11.00 31.79 -14.54
CA SER A 26 10.52 31.49 -15.88
C SER A 26 9.17 30.78 -15.76
N GLU A 27 8.10 31.39 -16.22
CA GLU A 27 6.83 30.69 -16.48
C GLU A 27 7.05 29.64 -17.58
N VAL A 28 7.45 28.45 -17.19
CA VAL A 28 7.27 27.25 -18.01
C VAL A 28 5.98 26.61 -17.47
N VAL A 29 4.98 26.46 -18.31
CA VAL A 29 3.85 25.56 -18.04
C VAL A 29 4.46 24.18 -17.96
N ASP A 30 4.72 23.66 -16.76
CA ASP A 30 5.19 22.31 -16.57
C ASP A 30 4.06 21.37 -17.01
N GLU A 31 4.24 20.74 -18.16
CA GLU A 31 3.36 19.65 -18.59
C GLU A 31 3.51 18.51 -17.58
N GLU A 32 2.41 18.11 -16.95
CA GLU A 32 2.41 17.01 -15.98
C GLU A 32 2.87 15.71 -16.66
N LEU A 33 3.97 15.14 -16.17
CA LEU A 33 4.55 13.91 -16.69
C LEU A 33 4.15 12.71 -15.82
N VAL A 34 3.62 11.67 -16.44
CA VAL A 34 3.24 10.40 -15.82
C VAL A 34 4.23 9.32 -16.27
N VAL A 35 4.69 8.48 -15.34
CA VAL A 35 5.70 7.44 -15.60
C VAL A 35 5.12 6.03 -15.50
N ILE A 36 4.22 5.81 -14.54
CA ILE A 36 3.74 4.46 -14.15
C ILE A 36 3.08 3.70 -15.31
N SER A 37 2.40 4.39 -16.24
CA SER A 37 1.64 3.76 -17.32
C SER A 37 2.47 3.27 -18.51
N SER A 38 3.72 3.74 -18.62
CA SER A 38 4.58 3.48 -19.80
C SER A 38 6.03 3.18 -19.43
N ARG A 39 6.39 3.27 -18.14
CA ARG A 39 7.75 3.20 -17.61
C ARG A 39 8.69 4.32 -18.09
N ILE A 40 8.19 5.29 -18.82
CA ILE A 40 8.92 6.51 -19.23
C ILE A 40 8.05 7.73 -18.98
N PRO A 41 8.64 8.91 -18.76
CA PRO A 41 7.89 10.15 -18.65
C PRO A 41 7.04 10.37 -19.91
N THR A 42 5.74 10.45 -19.73
CA THR A 42 4.75 10.67 -20.79
C THR A 42 3.84 11.81 -20.36
N VAL A 43 3.58 12.75 -21.25
CA VAL A 43 2.66 13.86 -20.95
C VAL A 43 1.27 13.31 -20.59
N ALA A 44 0.66 13.84 -19.54
CA ALA A 44 -0.57 13.30 -18.97
C ALA A 44 -1.72 13.13 -19.99
N ASN A 45 -1.87 14.06 -20.92
CA ASN A 45 -2.90 13.98 -21.97
C ASN A 45 -2.64 12.89 -23.01
N GLU A 46 -1.42 12.39 -23.12
CA GLU A 46 -1.03 11.31 -24.03
C GLU A 46 -1.02 9.94 -23.35
N VAL A 47 -1.29 9.85 -22.05
CA VAL A 47 -1.41 8.58 -21.33
C VAL A 47 -2.64 7.82 -21.81
N ILE A 48 -2.49 6.53 -22.10
CA ILE A 48 -3.59 5.65 -22.45
C ILE A 48 -3.97 4.85 -21.20
N GLY A 49 -5.15 5.16 -20.64
CA GLY A 49 -5.64 4.60 -19.38
C GLY A 49 -5.76 5.64 -18.27
N SER A 50 -6.39 5.25 -17.18
CA SER A 50 -6.69 6.10 -16.02
C SER A 50 -5.53 6.07 -15.04
N VAL A 51 -4.91 7.22 -14.77
CA VAL A 51 -3.83 7.39 -13.77
C VAL A 51 -4.12 8.61 -12.93
N ALA A 52 -4.07 8.44 -11.60
CA ALA A 52 -4.07 9.56 -10.67
C ALA A 52 -2.63 9.92 -10.30
N SER A 53 -2.30 11.20 -10.31
CA SER A 53 -1.01 11.75 -9.91
C SER A 53 -1.22 12.69 -8.72
N ILE A 54 -0.43 12.51 -7.68
CA ILE A 54 -0.45 13.30 -6.44
C ILE A 54 0.96 13.84 -6.26
N THR A 55 1.11 15.14 -6.41
CA THR A 55 2.40 15.82 -6.35
C THR A 55 2.88 16.08 -4.92
N SER A 56 4.14 16.45 -4.73
CA SER A 56 4.65 16.87 -3.41
C SER A 56 3.91 18.10 -2.87
N GLU A 57 3.42 18.98 -3.76
CA GLU A 57 2.61 20.12 -3.34
C GLU A 57 1.24 19.68 -2.80
N ASP A 58 0.60 18.69 -3.46
CA ASP A 58 -0.65 18.09 -2.97
C ASP A 58 -0.44 17.38 -1.64
N LEU A 59 0.64 16.60 -1.49
CA LEU A 59 1.01 15.93 -0.24
C LEU A 59 1.18 16.94 0.90
N ASP A 60 1.90 18.01 0.62
CA ASP A 60 2.17 19.08 1.57
C ASP A 60 0.92 19.90 1.92
N LEU A 61 0.16 20.36 0.92
CA LEU A 61 -1.03 21.22 1.10
C LEU A 61 -2.12 20.50 1.88
N ASN A 62 -2.32 19.23 1.59
CA ASN A 62 -3.35 18.40 2.22
C ASN A 62 -2.84 17.67 3.47
N MET A 63 -1.58 17.95 3.89
CA MET A 63 -0.94 17.37 5.08
C MET A 63 -1.07 15.84 5.13
N ILE A 64 -0.79 15.17 4.00
CA ILE A 64 -0.95 13.73 3.82
C ILE A 64 0.23 13.00 4.47
N ASP A 65 -0.06 12.20 5.49
CA ASP A 65 0.93 11.44 6.27
C ASP A 65 0.70 9.92 6.22
N SER A 66 -0.39 9.46 5.61
CA SER A 66 -0.76 8.05 5.57
C SER A 66 -1.33 7.62 4.22
N LEU A 67 -1.29 6.31 3.96
CA LEU A 67 -1.91 5.71 2.78
C LEU A 67 -3.42 5.99 2.70
N ALA A 68 -4.10 5.97 3.85
CA ALA A 68 -5.53 6.26 3.95
C ALA A 68 -5.87 7.72 3.62
N GLU A 69 -4.95 8.64 3.90
CA GLU A 69 -5.11 10.05 3.55
C GLU A 69 -4.79 10.33 2.09
N LEU A 70 -3.83 9.58 1.52
CA LEU A 70 -3.43 9.69 0.13
C LEU A 70 -4.62 9.53 -0.83
N VAL A 71 -5.52 8.59 -0.54
CA VAL A 71 -6.64 8.25 -1.44
C VAL A 71 -7.87 9.13 -1.30
N ARG A 72 -7.90 10.08 -0.36
CA ARG A 72 -9.04 11.01 -0.16
C ARG A 72 -9.42 11.81 -1.40
N PHE A 73 -8.51 11.94 -2.35
CA PHE A 73 -8.67 12.75 -3.56
C PHE A 73 -8.75 11.91 -4.83
N VAL A 74 -8.70 10.57 -4.69
CA VAL A 74 -8.62 9.63 -5.82
C VAL A 74 -9.90 8.81 -5.89
N PRO A 75 -10.84 9.12 -6.79
CA PRO A 75 -12.08 8.38 -6.91
C PRO A 75 -11.81 6.93 -7.35
N GLY A 76 -12.59 5.99 -6.80
CA GLY A 76 -12.46 4.56 -7.10
C GLY A 76 -11.26 3.87 -6.46
N VAL A 77 -10.61 4.52 -5.50
CA VAL A 77 -9.54 3.93 -4.67
C VAL A 77 -9.87 4.14 -3.20
N SER A 78 -9.83 3.09 -2.42
CA SER A 78 -10.06 3.14 -0.97
C SER A 78 -8.93 2.46 -0.20
N ALA A 79 -8.77 2.82 1.07
CA ALA A 79 -7.80 2.21 1.96
C ALA A 79 -8.52 1.26 2.93
N HIS A 80 -8.02 0.05 3.05
CA HIS A 80 -8.52 -0.97 3.95
C HIS A 80 -7.83 -0.86 5.32
N LYS A 81 -8.63 -0.84 6.40
CA LYS A 81 -8.15 -0.84 7.78
C LYS A 81 -8.39 -2.20 8.40
N GLU A 82 -7.35 -2.81 8.88
CA GLU A 82 -7.36 -4.08 9.60
C GLU A 82 -7.35 -3.87 11.12
N ASN A 83 -7.87 -4.88 11.84
CA ASN A 83 -7.75 -4.97 13.29
C ASN A 83 -7.46 -6.42 13.67
N GLN A 84 -6.20 -6.82 13.56
CA GLN A 84 -5.75 -8.18 13.84
C GLN A 84 -5.05 -8.24 15.19
N TYR A 85 -5.41 -9.23 15.99
CA TYR A 85 -4.83 -9.41 17.34
C TYR A 85 -4.90 -8.16 18.21
N GLY A 86 -5.98 -7.37 18.06
CA GLY A 86 -6.16 -6.10 18.76
C GLY A 86 -5.27 -4.96 18.27
N ARG A 87 -4.57 -5.12 17.16
CA ARG A 87 -3.74 -4.11 16.52
C ARG A 87 -4.40 -3.56 15.28
N SER A 88 -4.48 -2.25 15.18
CA SER A 88 -5.09 -1.56 14.05
C SER A 88 -4.03 -0.98 13.12
N PHE A 89 -4.10 -1.31 11.83
CA PHE A 89 -3.20 -0.81 10.80
C PHE A 89 -3.93 -0.66 9.46
N THR A 90 -3.35 0.09 8.52
CA THR A 90 -3.81 0.11 7.13
C THR A 90 -3.05 -0.96 6.37
N ASP A 91 -3.78 -1.91 5.79
CA ASP A 91 -3.19 -3.02 5.05
C ASP A 91 -2.90 -2.61 3.61
N ASP A 92 -3.92 -2.46 2.78
CA ASP A 92 -3.76 -2.31 1.34
C ASP A 92 -4.73 -1.29 0.75
N LEU A 93 -4.53 -0.94 -0.53
CA LEU A 93 -5.48 -0.16 -1.31
C LEU A 93 -6.37 -1.08 -2.14
N HIS A 94 -7.67 -0.82 -2.10
CA HIS A 94 -8.62 -1.38 -3.04
C HIS A 94 -8.71 -0.45 -4.25
N ILE A 95 -8.32 -0.94 -5.41
CA ILE A 95 -8.45 -0.20 -6.67
C ILE A 95 -9.66 -0.76 -7.43
N ARG A 96 -10.68 0.06 -7.63
CA ARG A 96 -11.93 -0.34 -8.30
C ARG A 96 -12.60 -1.56 -7.67
N GLY A 97 -12.44 -1.75 -6.35
CA GLY A 97 -13.02 -2.86 -5.59
C GLY A 97 -12.26 -4.19 -5.67
N ILE A 98 -11.03 -4.19 -6.14
CA ILE A 98 -10.14 -5.37 -6.08
C ILE A 98 -9.15 -5.17 -4.94
N HIS A 99 -9.19 -6.07 -3.97
CA HIS A 99 -8.27 -6.14 -2.84
C HIS A 99 -7.03 -6.98 -3.21
N GLY A 100 -5.85 -6.59 -2.72
CA GLY A 100 -4.58 -7.33 -2.90
C GLY A 100 -4.13 -7.50 -4.36
N GLY A 101 -4.71 -6.73 -5.30
CA GLY A 101 -4.41 -6.81 -6.73
C GLY A 101 -3.59 -5.64 -7.27
N ALA A 102 -2.94 -4.87 -6.42
CA ALA A 102 -2.11 -3.74 -6.80
C ALA A 102 -0.62 -4.01 -6.53
N ILE A 103 0.24 -3.61 -7.46
CA ILE A 103 1.69 -3.63 -7.30
C ILE A 103 2.13 -2.32 -6.66
N TYR A 104 3.00 -2.40 -5.64
CA TYR A 104 3.58 -1.23 -4.98
C TYR A 104 5.05 -1.09 -5.34
N LEU A 105 5.45 0.13 -5.71
CA LEU A 105 6.78 0.43 -6.24
C LEU A 105 7.37 1.67 -5.57
N ILE A 106 8.66 1.64 -5.22
CA ILE A 106 9.43 2.83 -4.89
C ILE A 106 10.52 3.00 -5.95
N ASP A 107 10.49 4.13 -6.68
CA ASP A 107 11.41 4.42 -7.81
C ASP A 107 11.45 3.30 -8.86
N GLY A 108 10.29 2.64 -9.09
CA GLY A 108 10.11 1.55 -10.05
C GLY A 108 10.53 0.16 -9.56
N GLN A 109 10.90 0.01 -8.29
CA GLN A 109 11.28 -1.26 -7.66
C GLN A 109 10.16 -1.73 -6.73
N ARG A 110 9.87 -3.03 -6.71
CA ARG A 110 8.87 -3.59 -5.79
C ARG A 110 9.25 -3.37 -4.34
N ILE A 111 8.24 -3.22 -3.50
CA ILE A 111 8.38 -3.29 -2.05
C ILE A 111 7.84 -4.63 -1.53
N SER A 112 8.11 -4.93 -0.26
CA SER A 112 7.66 -6.14 0.42
C SER A 112 6.15 -6.33 0.33
N ASP A 113 5.73 -7.60 0.40
CA ASP A 113 4.33 -7.97 0.42
C ASP A 113 3.66 -7.52 1.74
N SER A 114 2.36 -7.28 1.68
CA SER A 114 1.51 -7.26 2.88
C SER A 114 1.29 -8.69 3.35
N TYR A 115 1.28 -8.91 4.66
CA TYR A 115 0.93 -10.20 5.23
C TYR A 115 -0.11 -10.04 6.34
N THR A 116 -1.07 -10.95 6.37
CA THR A 116 -2.17 -10.96 7.36
C THR A 116 -1.66 -10.85 8.80
N GLY A 117 -2.08 -9.82 9.50
CA GLY A 117 -1.72 -9.53 10.88
C GLY A 117 -0.52 -8.61 11.06
N TYR A 118 0.17 -8.23 10.00
CA TYR A 118 1.35 -7.33 10.05
C TYR A 118 1.13 -6.04 9.25
N GLY A 119 0.20 -6.06 8.29
CA GLY A 119 -0.05 -4.95 7.39
C GLY A 119 1.04 -4.80 6.32
N ARG A 120 0.94 -3.71 5.59
CA ARG A 120 1.92 -3.34 4.58
C ARG A 120 3.03 -2.47 5.18
N ASP A 121 4.21 -2.63 4.63
CA ASP A 121 5.33 -1.73 4.90
C ASP A 121 4.96 -0.27 4.64
N ILE A 122 5.23 0.60 5.62
CA ILE A 122 4.85 2.01 5.58
C ILE A 122 5.87 2.76 4.73
N VAL A 123 5.40 3.46 3.70
CA VAL A 123 6.24 4.41 2.94
C VAL A 123 6.05 5.81 3.53
N ASP A 124 7.15 6.42 3.95
CA ASP A 124 7.13 7.78 4.52
C ASP A 124 6.85 8.82 3.42
N THR A 125 5.69 9.47 3.49
CA THR A 125 5.27 10.46 2.48
C THR A 125 6.16 11.68 2.41
N ASP A 126 6.88 12.00 3.48
CA ASP A 126 7.86 13.09 3.50
C ASP A 126 9.04 12.89 2.53
N LEU A 127 9.34 11.63 2.16
CA LEU A 127 10.42 11.29 1.22
C LEU A 127 10.02 11.51 -0.24
N LEU A 128 8.72 11.67 -0.52
CA LEU A 128 8.17 11.59 -1.86
C LEU A 128 8.10 12.95 -2.54
N LYS A 129 8.39 12.95 -3.85
CA LYS A 129 8.07 14.06 -4.75
C LYS A 129 6.74 13.86 -5.46
N LYS A 130 6.32 12.59 -5.63
CA LYS A 130 5.09 12.27 -6.34
C LYS A 130 4.63 10.85 -6.01
N VAL A 131 3.31 10.63 -6.03
CA VAL A 131 2.70 9.30 -6.04
C VAL A 131 1.82 9.19 -7.29
N GLU A 132 1.96 8.10 -8.03
CA GLU A 132 1.09 7.79 -9.15
C GLU A 132 0.32 6.51 -8.88
N ILE A 133 -0.98 6.50 -9.18
CA ILE A 133 -1.85 5.34 -9.03
C ILE A 133 -2.44 5.01 -10.40
N MET A 134 -2.00 3.92 -10.99
CA MET A 134 -2.56 3.38 -12.23
C MET A 134 -3.75 2.48 -11.90
N LYS A 135 -4.90 2.77 -12.49
CA LYS A 135 -6.15 2.02 -12.29
C LYS A 135 -6.39 1.08 -13.47
N GLY A 136 -6.57 -0.21 -13.16
CA GLY A 136 -6.68 -1.28 -14.15
C GLY A 136 -5.40 -2.12 -14.28
N PRO A 137 -5.46 -3.28 -14.97
CA PRO A 137 -4.36 -4.23 -15.01
C PRO A 137 -3.03 -3.63 -15.44
N SER A 138 -1.97 -3.94 -14.69
CA SER A 138 -0.62 -3.37 -14.83
C SER A 138 0.48 -4.41 -15.07
N SER A 139 0.10 -5.66 -15.33
CA SER A 139 1.09 -6.74 -15.46
C SER A 139 1.98 -6.59 -16.68
N VAL A 140 1.55 -5.90 -17.73
CA VAL A 140 2.40 -5.64 -18.91
C VAL A 140 3.59 -4.75 -18.53
N GLU A 141 3.39 -3.80 -17.62
CA GLU A 141 4.45 -2.94 -17.14
C GLU A 141 5.26 -3.60 -16.03
N TYR A 142 4.61 -4.28 -15.05
CA TYR A 142 5.25 -4.63 -13.79
C TYR A 142 5.17 -6.12 -13.41
N GLY A 143 4.50 -6.96 -14.21
CA GLY A 143 4.41 -8.41 -14.01
C GLY A 143 3.33 -8.84 -13.03
N SER A 144 3.57 -9.97 -12.33
CA SER A 144 2.62 -10.55 -11.37
C SER A 144 2.12 -9.53 -10.34
N ASP A 145 0.93 -9.77 -9.82
CA ASP A 145 0.18 -8.99 -8.82
C ASP A 145 -0.52 -7.74 -9.38
N GLY A 146 -0.39 -7.48 -10.70
CA GLY A 146 -1.00 -6.35 -11.39
C GLY A 146 -2.43 -6.57 -11.87
N LEU A 147 -3.32 -7.16 -11.06
CA LEU A 147 -4.72 -7.42 -11.43
C LEU A 147 -5.58 -6.15 -11.45
N ALA A 148 -5.38 -5.28 -10.46
CA ALA A 148 -6.16 -4.08 -10.22
C ALA A 148 -5.45 -2.79 -10.64
N GLY A 149 -4.12 -2.78 -10.57
CA GLY A 149 -3.34 -1.59 -10.86
C GLY A 149 -1.94 -1.60 -10.27
N ALA A 150 -1.36 -0.41 -10.16
CA ALA A 150 -0.08 -0.21 -9.50
C ALA A 150 -0.06 1.14 -8.77
N VAL A 151 0.70 1.20 -7.68
CA VAL A 151 0.98 2.41 -6.89
C VAL A 151 2.48 2.64 -6.94
N ALA A 152 2.92 3.76 -7.50
CA ALA A 152 4.32 4.11 -7.61
C ALA A 152 4.64 5.35 -6.77
N TYR A 153 5.56 5.18 -5.85
CA TYR A 153 6.15 6.22 -5.03
C TYR A 153 7.46 6.68 -5.67
N PHE A 154 7.55 7.96 -5.96
CA PHE A 154 8.76 8.57 -6.50
C PHE A 154 9.43 9.41 -5.43
N THR A 155 10.66 9.08 -5.08
CA THR A 155 11.45 9.81 -4.08
C THR A 155 12.00 11.11 -4.63
N LYS A 156 12.26 12.08 -3.75
CA LYS A 156 12.85 13.37 -4.11
C LYS A 156 14.25 13.20 -4.72
N ASP A 157 14.55 14.01 -5.71
CA ASP A 157 15.89 14.19 -6.25
C ASP A 157 16.51 15.49 -5.69
N PRO A 158 17.85 15.61 -5.60
CA PRO A 158 18.47 16.88 -5.20
C PRO A 158 18.04 18.05 -6.09
N SER A 159 17.98 17.83 -7.40
CA SER A 159 17.55 18.80 -8.41
C SER A 159 16.08 19.23 -8.32
N ASP A 160 15.23 18.51 -7.57
CA ASP A 160 13.86 18.96 -7.27
C ASP A 160 13.85 20.12 -6.24
N LEU A 161 14.97 20.39 -5.57
CA LEU A 161 15.07 21.30 -4.43
C LEU A 161 16.00 22.48 -4.65
N VAL A 162 17.06 22.30 -5.44
CA VAL A 162 18.12 23.29 -5.66
C VAL A 162 18.62 23.30 -7.10
N GLU A 163 19.07 24.47 -7.57
CA GLU A 163 19.79 24.61 -8.83
C GLU A 163 21.29 24.32 -8.64
N GLU A 164 22.02 24.18 -9.74
CA GLU A 164 23.44 23.89 -9.72
C GLU A 164 24.24 25.00 -8.96
N GLY A 165 25.04 24.55 -8.02
CA GLY A 165 25.85 25.43 -7.16
C GLY A 165 25.17 25.83 -5.86
N GLU A 166 23.90 25.45 -5.67
CA GLU A 166 23.11 25.85 -4.51
C GLU A 166 23.07 24.78 -3.42
N HIS A 167 22.63 25.23 -2.24
CA HIS A 167 22.37 24.39 -1.08
C HIS A 167 20.95 24.66 -0.55
N TYR A 168 20.29 23.62 -0.14
CA TYR A 168 18.97 23.67 0.50
C TYR A 168 19.04 23.05 1.88
N PHE A 169 18.40 23.68 2.84
CA PHE A 169 18.13 23.09 4.13
C PHE A 169 16.70 23.45 4.56
N SER A 170 15.96 22.49 5.08
CA SER A 170 14.68 22.76 5.72
C SER A 170 14.46 21.93 6.98
N ALA A 171 13.73 22.53 7.93
CA ALA A 171 13.23 21.86 9.11
C ALA A 171 11.70 22.02 9.14
N ASN A 172 10.98 20.93 9.21
CA ASN A 172 9.52 20.89 9.30
C ASN A 172 9.10 20.17 10.58
N PHE A 173 8.30 20.86 11.40
CA PHE A 173 7.62 20.27 12.56
C PHE A 173 6.12 20.21 12.26
N SER A 174 5.49 19.06 12.49
CA SER A 174 4.04 18.92 12.36
C SER A 174 3.43 18.14 13.53
N THR A 175 2.15 18.40 13.77
CA THR A 175 1.35 17.71 14.77
C THR A 175 -0.04 17.39 14.23
N GLN A 176 -0.57 16.23 14.59
CA GLN A 176 -1.92 15.77 14.28
C GLN A 176 -2.66 15.45 15.57
N GLN A 177 -3.88 15.97 15.73
CA GLN A 177 -4.65 15.78 16.95
C GLN A 177 -5.25 14.37 17.05
N ALA A 178 -5.76 13.80 15.95
CA ALA A 178 -6.47 12.52 15.96
C ALA A 178 -5.65 11.35 16.50
N ASN A 179 -4.35 11.36 16.30
CA ASN A 179 -3.41 10.34 16.77
C ASN A 179 -2.29 10.92 17.65
N LYS A 180 -2.44 12.18 18.10
CA LYS A 180 -1.44 12.89 18.92
C LYS A 180 -0.03 12.82 18.35
N GLN A 181 0.09 12.72 17.04
CA GLN A 181 1.38 12.62 16.36
C GLN A 181 2.13 13.94 16.42
N GLU A 182 3.42 13.85 16.74
CA GLU A 182 4.40 14.91 16.54
C GLU A 182 5.49 14.38 15.61
N LYS A 183 5.87 15.18 14.61
CA LYS A 183 6.84 14.79 13.59
C LYS A 183 7.85 15.90 13.36
N LEU A 184 9.13 15.56 13.30
CA LEU A 184 10.24 16.41 12.87
C LEU A 184 10.87 15.83 11.60
N ASN A 185 10.91 16.63 10.54
CA ASN A 185 11.56 16.29 9.28
C ASN A 185 12.67 17.32 8.99
N LEU A 186 13.89 16.83 8.83
CA LEU A 186 15.07 17.60 8.46
C LEU A 186 15.53 17.16 7.07
N LEU A 187 15.69 18.11 6.16
CA LEU A 187 16.05 17.85 4.77
C LEU A 187 17.16 18.79 4.36
N THR A 188 18.20 18.24 3.75
CA THR A 188 19.28 19.02 3.10
C THR A 188 19.56 18.47 1.72
N ALA A 189 19.85 19.36 0.77
CA ALA A 189 20.26 19.01 -0.58
C ALA A 189 21.36 19.93 -1.07
N HIS A 190 22.15 19.44 -2.01
CA HIS A 190 23.16 20.17 -2.75
C HIS A 190 23.22 19.67 -4.18
N ALA A 191 23.26 20.58 -5.14
CA ALA A 191 23.52 20.28 -6.54
C ALA A 191 24.85 20.91 -6.97
N GLY A 192 25.83 20.07 -7.29
CA GLY A 192 27.10 20.48 -7.85
C GLY A 192 27.26 19.98 -9.28
N GLU A 193 28.23 20.52 -10.04
CA GLU A 193 28.48 20.19 -11.45
C GLU A 193 28.59 18.69 -11.73
N ASN A 194 29.24 17.93 -10.86
CA ASN A 194 29.46 16.49 -11.06
C ASN A 194 28.82 15.60 -10.00
N ILE A 195 28.37 16.16 -8.89
CA ILE A 195 27.82 15.42 -7.76
C ILE A 195 26.66 16.21 -7.16
N GLU A 196 25.54 15.55 -7.04
CA GLU A 196 24.41 16.04 -6.28
C GLU A 196 24.16 15.13 -5.08
N GLY A 197 23.63 15.68 -4.00
CA GLY A 197 23.32 14.93 -2.78
C GLY A 197 22.07 15.41 -2.08
N LEU A 198 21.33 14.47 -1.52
CA LEU A 198 20.19 14.72 -0.66
C LEU A 198 20.28 13.83 0.57
N LEU A 199 20.00 14.41 1.74
CA LEU A 199 19.85 13.68 3.00
C LEU A 199 18.60 14.17 3.70
N GLN A 200 17.74 13.23 4.07
CA GLN A 200 16.51 13.49 4.82
C GLN A 200 16.42 12.59 6.04
N LEU A 201 16.03 13.18 7.16
CA LEU A 201 15.81 12.52 8.43
C LEU A 201 14.39 12.85 8.91
N VAL A 202 13.58 11.84 9.15
CA VAL A 202 12.25 12.01 9.73
C VAL A 202 12.20 11.25 11.05
N ASN A 203 11.66 11.89 12.07
CA ASN A 203 11.35 11.25 13.35
C ASN A 203 9.93 11.62 13.73
N ARG A 204 9.10 10.62 14.01
CA ARG A 204 7.73 10.80 14.47
C ARG A 204 7.39 9.86 15.61
N ASN A 205 6.57 10.32 16.54
CA ASN A 205 5.90 9.42 17.47
C ASN A 205 4.65 8.84 16.80
N LEU A 206 4.38 7.58 17.10
CA LEU A 206 3.21 6.86 16.64
C LEU A 206 2.27 6.67 17.83
N ASN A 207 0.98 6.87 17.61
CA ASN A 207 -0.05 6.61 18.60
C ASN A 207 -1.29 6.03 17.92
N ASN A 208 -2.16 5.37 18.69
CA ASN A 208 -3.46 4.97 18.17
C ASN A 208 -4.28 6.19 17.75
N THR A 209 -5.02 6.02 16.66
CA THR A 209 -6.01 7.02 16.24
C THR A 209 -7.20 6.99 17.19
N GLU A 210 -7.55 8.13 17.78
CA GLU A 210 -8.75 8.27 18.61
C GLU A 210 -10.01 8.17 17.72
N LEU A 211 -10.93 7.30 18.11
CA LEU A 211 -12.20 7.14 17.40
C LEU A 211 -13.16 8.28 17.78
N HIS A 212 -14.18 8.52 16.95
CA HIS A 212 -15.23 9.45 17.30
C HIS A 212 -15.91 9.05 18.62
N ASP A 213 -16.19 10.00 19.51
CA ASP A 213 -16.71 9.79 20.88
C ASP A 213 -18.02 8.98 20.96
N ASP A 214 -18.81 8.96 19.89
CA ASP A 214 -20.08 8.20 19.83
C ASP A 214 -19.88 6.70 19.53
N PHE A 215 -18.66 6.22 19.27
CA PHE A 215 -18.37 4.79 19.21
C PHE A 215 -18.37 4.20 20.63
N SER A 216 -18.85 2.96 20.76
CA SER A 216 -18.96 2.29 22.06
C SER A 216 -17.65 1.68 22.54
N LEU A 217 -16.70 1.46 21.63
CA LEU A 217 -15.39 0.93 21.91
C LEU A 217 -14.33 2.00 21.66
N GLU A 218 -13.26 1.91 22.44
CA GLU A 218 -12.06 2.71 22.26
C GLU A 218 -10.98 1.85 21.57
N ALA A 219 -10.19 2.45 20.70
CA ALA A 219 -9.02 1.78 20.14
C ALA A 219 -8.06 1.36 21.26
N ASN A 220 -7.39 0.22 21.07
CA ASN A 220 -6.35 -0.20 22.01
C ASN A 220 -5.25 0.87 22.08
N PRO A 221 -4.82 1.30 23.28
CA PRO A 221 -3.73 2.26 23.40
C PRO A 221 -2.45 1.73 22.76
N PHE A 222 -1.82 2.58 21.97
CA PHE A 222 -0.55 2.32 21.29
C PHE A 222 0.34 3.56 21.39
N GLU A 223 1.58 3.38 21.75
CA GLU A 223 2.60 4.44 21.76
C GLU A 223 3.88 3.89 21.14
N GLY A 224 4.47 4.60 20.20
CA GLY A 224 5.67 4.17 19.52
C GLY A 224 6.45 5.30 18.86
N THR A 225 7.51 4.93 18.16
CA THR A 225 8.33 5.86 17.38
C THR A 225 8.61 5.29 16.00
N GLN A 226 8.74 6.18 15.01
CA GLN A 226 9.23 5.83 13.67
C GLN A 226 10.34 6.80 13.29
N LYS A 227 11.42 6.24 12.73
CA LYS A 227 12.56 6.99 12.21
C LYS A 227 12.80 6.58 10.77
N SER A 228 12.95 7.57 9.90
CA SER A 228 13.30 7.35 8.49
C SER A 228 14.60 8.10 8.17
N LEU A 229 15.50 7.41 7.49
CA LEU A 229 16.72 7.96 6.91
C LEU A 229 16.66 7.72 5.41
N PHE A 230 16.70 8.78 4.64
CA PHE A 230 16.81 8.71 3.19
C PHE A 230 18.03 9.50 2.74
N ALA A 231 18.88 8.85 1.92
CA ALA A 231 20.03 9.49 1.30
C ALA A 231 20.10 9.13 -0.18
N LYS A 232 20.30 10.14 -1.02
CA LYS A 232 20.45 9.97 -2.47
C LYS A 232 21.65 10.76 -2.94
N THR A 233 22.52 10.09 -3.68
CA THR A 233 23.70 10.73 -4.32
C THR A 233 23.64 10.45 -5.80
N VAL A 234 23.79 11.49 -6.60
CA VAL A 234 23.82 11.44 -8.07
C VAL A 234 25.19 11.90 -8.55
N PHE A 235 25.83 11.08 -9.37
CA PHE A 235 27.13 11.35 -9.97
C PHE A 235 26.97 11.53 -11.48
N HIS A 236 27.35 12.67 -12.00
CA HIS A 236 27.39 12.97 -13.43
C HIS A 236 28.78 12.62 -13.97
N PHE A 237 28.99 11.38 -14.43
CA PHE A 237 30.27 10.95 -15.00
C PHE A 237 30.54 11.58 -16.34
N SER A 238 29.50 11.85 -17.11
CA SER A 238 29.50 12.55 -18.38
C SER A 238 28.11 13.04 -18.71
N GLU A 239 27.93 13.83 -19.75
CA GLU A 239 26.61 14.23 -20.28
C GLU A 239 25.71 13.01 -20.63
N SER A 240 26.33 11.85 -20.90
CA SER A 240 25.61 10.62 -21.29
C SER A 240 25.53 9.56 -20.20
N THR A 241 26.14 9.76 -19.03
CA THR A 241 26.21 8.72 -17.99
C THR A 241 26.01 9.31 -16.60
N ILE A 242 24.91 8.93 -15.98
CA ILE A 242 24.54 9.36 -14.63
C ILE A 242 24.39 8.11 -13.76
N LEU A 243 24.99 8.16 -12.57
CA LEU A 243 24.90 7.10 -11.58
C LEU A 243 24.19 7.62 -10.33
N SER A 244 23.22 6.88 -9.81
CA SER A 244 22.54 7.20 -8.56
C SER A 244 22.73 6.08 -7.55
N LEU A 245 23.04 6.46 -6.31
CA LEU A 245 23.06 5.58 -5.15
C LEU A 245 21.98 6.07 -4.19
N ILE A 246 21.09 5.16 -3.78
CA ILE A 246 19.95 5.43 -2.89
C ILE A 246 20.06 4.53 -1.68
N LEU A 247 19.94 5.11 -0.50
CA LEU A 247 19.79 4.45 0.78
C LEU A 247 18.46 4.92 1.38
N ASP A 248 17.56 3.98 1.70
CA ASP A 248 16.27 4.22 2.33
C ASP A 248 16.12 3.25 3.50
N MET A 249 16.12 3.78 4.70
CA MET A 249 16.01 3.00 5.95
C MET A 249 14.84 3.54 6.75
N GLN A 250 14.02 2.64 7.23
CA GLN A 250 12.90 2.94 8.11
C GLN A 250 12.87 1.95 9.26
N ASP A 251 12.77 2.47 10.47
CA ASP A 251 12.72 1.72 11.72
C ASP A 251 11.54 2.25 12.55
N TRP A 252 10.72 1.36 13.08
CA TRP A 252 9.65 1.72 14.00
C TRP A 252 9.53 0.70 15.13
N ASP A 253 9.15 1.18 16.29
CA ASP A 253 8.88 0.38 17.47
C ASP A 253 7.66 0.93 18.20
N GLY A 254 6.94 0.08 18.93
CA GLY A 254 5.82 0.55 19.74
C GLY A 254 5.18 -0.48 20.64
N ASP A 255 4.58 0.05 21.69
CA ASP A 255 3.95 -0.68 22.77
C ASP A 255 2.43 -0.59 22.70
N TRP A 256 1.75 -1.73 22.86
CA TRP A 256 0.30 -1.87 22.89
C TRP A 256 -0.20 -2.26 24.27
N MET A 257 -1.29 -1.65 24.70
CA MET A 257 -2.18 -2.22 25.71
C MET A 257 -3.39 -2.85 25.03
N VAL A 258 -3.34 -4.17 24.76
CA VAL A 258 -4.37 -4.88 23.98
C VAL A 258 -5.59 -5.17 24.87
N ASN A 259 -6.39 -4.16 25.15
CA ASN A 259 -7.55 -4.24 26.05
C ASN A 259 -8.64 -5.17 25.50
N THR A 260 -8.78 -5.29 24.18
CA THR A 260 -9.75 -6.19 23.50
C THR A 260 -9.46 -7.66 23.75
N GLU A 261 -8.22 -8.04 24.13
CA GLU A 261 -7.89 -9.41 24.49
C GLU A 261 -8.12 -9.73 25.99
N LYS A 262 -8.48 -8.75 26.80
CA LYS A 262 -8.81 -8.98 28.23
C LYS A 262 -10.18 -9.60 28.36
N GLY A 263 -10.33 -10.45 29.36
CA GLY A 263 -11.62 -11.07 29.65
C GLY A 263 -11.52 -12.59 29.77
N PHE A 264 -12.65 -13.25 29.65
CA PHE A 264 -12.76 -14.69 29.82
C PHE A 264 -12.79 -15.38 28.44
N VAL A 265 -11.79 -16.21 28.19
CA VAL A 265 -11.70 -17.07 27.00
C VAL A 265 -12.11 -18.48 27.38
N TYR A 266 -13.14 -19.02 26.75
CA TYR A 266 -13.72 -20.32 27.09
C TYR A 266 -12.99 -21.50 26.49
N PHE A 267 -12.32 -21.33 25.39
CA PHE A 267 -11.80 -22.42 24.58
C PHE A 267 -10.36 -22.15 24.07
N PRO A 268 -9.49 -23.17 23.88
CA PRO A 268 -9.61 -24.59 24.22
C PRO A 268 -9.45 -24.87 25.70
N VAL A 269 -8.70 -24.04 26.40
CA VAL A 269 -8.53 -24.08 27.86
C VAL A 269 -9.19 -22.83 28.42
N PRO A 270 -10.22 -22.96 29.27
CA PRO A 270 -10.83 -21.81 29.91
C PRO A 270 -9.78 -20.99 30.66
N ARG A 271 -9.75 -19.69 30.42
CA ARG A 271 -8.80 -18.77 31.04
C ARG A 271 -9.38 -17.36 31.17
N ALA A 272 -8.97 -16.67 32.21
CA ALA A 272 -9.25 -15.26 32.41
C ALA A 272 -7.97 -14.46 32.15
N VAL A 273 -7.95 -13.65 31.11
CA VAL A 273 -6.84 -12.76 30.75
C VAL A 273 -7.01 -11.45 31.50
N SER A 274 -6.06 -11.12 32.36
CA SER A 274 -6.07 -9.89 33.17
C SER A 274 -5.30 -8.73 32.52
N SER A 275 -4.27 -9.04 31.73
CA SER A 275 -3.53 -8.05 30.92
C SER A 275 -3.00 -8.70 29.67
N SER A 276 -2.99 -7.93 28.58
CA SER A 276 -2.32 -8.26 27.32
C SER A 276 -1.51 -7.05 26.88
N LEU A 277 -0.20 -7.20 26.79
CA LEU A 277 0.76 -6.17 26.41
C LEU A 277 1.43 -6.61 25.11
N GLY A 278 1.54 -5.71 24.14
CA GLY A 278 2.23 -5.93 22.89
C GLY A 278 3.48 -5.06 22.80
N GLU A 279 4.53 -5.59 22.20
CA GLU A 279 5.73 -4.87 21.76
C GLU A 279 5.94 -5.21 20.31
N ASP A 280 5.78 -4.24 19.42
CA ASP A 280 5.88 -4.45 17.98
C ASP A 280 7.08 -3.69 17.43
N GLU A 281 7.76 -4.28 16.45
CA GLU A 281 8.92 -3.70 15.79
C GLU A 281 8.78 -3.90 14.28
N GLY A 282 9.25 -2.92 13.49
CA GLY A 282 9.36 -3.04 12.04
C GLY A 282 10.63 -2.37 11.54
N LEU A 283 11.29 -3.01 10.60
CA LEU A 283 12.50 -2.53 9.95
C LEU A 283 12.38 -2.71 8.44
N ARG A 284 12.73 -1.68 7.67
CA ARG A 284 13.04 -1.78 6.25
C ARG A 284 14.38 -1.12 5.97
N GLU A 285 15.24 -1.85 5.26
CA GLU A 285 16.50 -1.35 4.74
C GLU A 285 16.55 -1.58 3.23
N ARG A 286 16.66 -0.53 2.43
CA ARG A 286 16.75 -0.61 0.98
C ARG A 286 17.98 0.13 0.48
N ILE A 287 18.74 -0.53 -0.40
CA ILE A 287 19.86 0.04 -1.12
C ILE A 287 19.63 -0.17 -2.62
N SER A 288 19.75 0.89 -3.39
CA SER A 288 19.59 0.85 -4.83
C SER A 288 20.73 1.57 -5.54
N PHE A 289 21.24 0.94 -6.57
CA PHE A 289 22.27 1.46 -7.46
C PHE A 289 21.68 1.53 -8.87
N LYS A 290 21.65 2.72 -9.46
CA LYS A 290 21.06 2.96 -10.77
C LYS A 290 22.06 3.67 -11.69
N VAL A 291 22.20 3.17 -12.92
CA VAL A 291 22.97 3.78 -13.98
C VAL A 291 22.02 4.18 -15.11
N ASN A 292 21.98 5.45 -15.43
CA ASN A 292 21.27 5.97 -16.61
C ASN A 292 22.30 6.28 -17.71
N LEU A 293 21.99 5.85 -18.92
CA LEU A 293 22.82 5.98 -20.11
C LEU A 293 22.03 6.68 -21.22
N SER A 294 22.63 7.69 -21.85
CA SER A 294 22.06 8.38 -23.00
C SER A 294 23.11 8.49 -24.11
N PRO A 295 23.50 7.35 -24.74
CA PRO A 295 24.59 7.32 -25.68
C PRO A 295 24.25 8.05 -26.99
N GLU A 296 25.13 8.88 -27.47
CA GLU A 296 25.01 9.48 -28.79
C GLU A 296 25.10 8.41 -29.90
N ASN A 297 24.23 8.49 -30.89
CA ASN A 297 24.26 7.66 -32.10
C ASN A 297 24.16 6.13 -31.88
N SER A 298 23.56 5.65 -30.80
CA SER A 298 23.30 4.23 -30.62
C SER A 298 22.14 3.74 -31.53
N SER A 299 22.33 2.62 -32.18
CA SER A 299 21.28 1.98 -32.98
C SER A 299 20.25 1.25 -32.11
N PHE A 300 20.57 0.95 -30.86
CA PHE A 300 19.74 0.13 -29.97
C PHE A 300 18.94 1.00 -28.99
N LEU A 301 19.52 2.03 -28.40
CA LEU A 301 18.84 2.86 -27.41
C LEU A 301 19.24 4.32 -27.54
N ASP A 302 18.32 5.22 -27.24
CA ASP A 302 18.55 6.64 -27.04
C ASP A 302 18.76 6.94 -25.56
N TRP A 303 18.09 6.14 -24.72
CA TRP A 303 18.23 6.16 -23.27
C TRP A 303 18.13 4.74 -22.71
N GLY A 304 18.85 4.45 -21.65
CA GLY A 304 18.77 3.19 -20.94
C GLY A 304 18.99 3.36 -19.44
N SER A 305 18.42 2.47 -18.66
CA SER A 305 18.58 2.41 -17.21
C SER A 305 18.90 0.99 -16.78
N PHE A 306 19.93 0.85 -15.96
CA PHE A 306 20.27 -0.40 -15.30
C PHE A 306 20.18 -0.18 -13.79
N THR A 307 19.40 -1.01 -13.09
CA THR A 307 19.19 -0.88 -11.65
C THR A 307 19.50 -2.19 -10.96
N LEU A 308 20.30 -2.12 -9.90
CA LEU A 308 20.50 -3.19 -8.92
C LEU A 308 19.96 -2.73 -7.57
N TYR A 309 19.24 -3.58 -6.88
CA TYR A 309 18.68 -3.22 -5.58
C TYR A 309 18.56 -4.42 -4.65
N THR A 310 18.58 -4.13 -3.36
CA THR A 310 18.22 -5.06 -2.29
C THR A 310 17.34 -4.36 -1.29
N GLN A 311 16.40 -5.11 -0.72
CA GLN A 311 15.54 -4.65 0.36
C GLN A 311 15.38 -5.77 1.37
N ASP A 312 15.62 -5.47 2.63
CA ASP A 312 15.33 -6.35 3.76
C ASP A 312 14.20 -5.71 4.58
N THR A 313 13.17 -6.49 4.88
CA THR A 313 12.02 -6.08 5.69
C THR A 313 11.82 -7.11 6.81
N GLU A 314 11.69 -6.63 8.04
CA GLU A 314 11.40 -7.43 9.22
C GLU A 314 10.24 -6.80 9.99
N GLN A 315 9.27 -7.59 10.39
CA GLN A 315 8.19 -7.19 11.28
C GLN A 315 8.04 -8.20 12.41
N LYS A 316 7.91 -7.71 13.64
CA LYS A 316 7.72 -8.52 14.85
C LYS A 316 6.49 -8.07 15.60
N GLN A 317 5.74 -9.05 16.10
CA GLN A 317 4.66 -8.85 17.05
C GLN A 317 4.93 -9.69 18.29
N ILE A 318 5.26 -9.03 19.39
CA ILE A 318 5.46 -9.67 20.68
C ILE A 318 4.23 -9.40 21.54
N THR A 319 3.68 -10.44 22.17
CA THR A 319 2.55 -10.31 23.08
C THR A 319 2.81 -11.05 24.38
N VAL A 320 2.64 -10.35 25.50
CA VAL A 320 2.75 -10.92 26.85
C VAL A 320 1.40 -10.80 27.54
N GLN A 321 0.80 -11.97 27.87
CA GLN A 321 -0.48 -12.05 28.57
C GLN A 321 -0.30 -12.59 29.96
N HIS A 322 -0.84 -11.88 30.98
CA HIS A 322 -1.04 -12.44 32.30
C HIS A 322 -2.46 -12.98 32.41
N GLN A 323 -2.58 -14.24 32.77
CA GLN A 323 -3.86 -14.93 32.77
C GLN A 323 -3.95 -15.95 33.93
N VAL A 324 -5.16 -16.38 34.22
CA VAL A 324 -5.44 -17.49 35.12
C VAL A 324 -6.10 -18.60 34.30
N SER A 325 -5.42 -19.73 34.18
CA SER A 325 -5.87 -20.87 33.38
C SER A 325 -6.53 -21.94 34.25
N PHE A 326 -7.60 -22.55 33.72
CA PHE A 326 -8.36 -23.64 34.36
C PHE A 326 -8.04 -24.95 33.65
N LEU A 327 -6.78 -25.41 33.75
CA LEU A 327 -6.22 -26.54 33.01
C LEU A 327 -6.96 -27.88 33.22
N ASN A 328 -7.66 -28.05 34.32
CA ASN A 328 -8.45 -29.25 34.61
C ASN A 328 -9.97 -28.97 34.66
N GLY A 329 -10.38 -27.90 33.96
CA GLY A 329 -11.76 -27.42 33.95
C GLY A 329 -12.05 -26.41 35.07
N MET A 330 -13.19 -25.72 34.98
CA MET A 330 -13.56 -24.62 35.87
C MET A 330 -13.78 -25.03 37.34
N GLN A 331 -13.80 -26.33 37.64
CA GLN A 331 -13.90 -26.85 39.02
C GLN A 331 -12.56 -27.07 39.70
N ALA A 332 -11.43 -26.97 38.96
CA ALA A 332 -10.10 -27.08 39.50
C ALA A 332 -9.60 -25.72 40.03
N ALA A 333 -8.58 -25.77 40.91
CA ALA A 333 -7.94 -24.55 41.38
C ALA A 333 -7.31 -23.80 40.18
N PRO A 334 -7.61 -22.51 39.99
CA PRO A 334 -7.06 -21.73 38.91
C PRO A 334 -5.55 -21.60 39.03
N THR A 335 -4.85 -21.69 37.90
CA THR A 335 -3.38 -21.60 37.87
C THR A 335 -2.98 -20.28 37.19
N PRO A 336 -2.28 -19.39 37.88
CA PRO A 336 -1.75 -18.19 37.26
C PRO A 336 -0.65 -18.57 36.27
N THR A 337 -0.77 -18.09 35.05
CA THR A 337 0.17 -18.32 33.93
C THR A 337 0.52 -17.02 33.26
N MET A 338 1.69 -16.97 32.63
CA MET A 338 2.13 -15.92 31.74
C MET A 338 2.36 -16.55 30.37
N ARG A 339 1.64 -16.06 29.36
CA ARG A 339 1.82 -16.46 27.96
C ARG A 339 2.69 -15.43 27.27
N HIS A 340 3.69 -15.90 26.56
CA HIS A 340 4.55 -15.09 25.69
C HIS A 340 4.42 -15.57 24.26
N SER A 341 4.15 -14.68 23.33
CA SER A 341 4.13 -14.92 21.88
C SER A 341 5.11 -13.97 21.21
N ASN A 342 5.89 -14.47 20.26
CA ASN A 342 6.74 -13.67 19.37
C ASN A 342 6.53 -14.21 17.95
N PHE A 343 5.86 -13.43 17.11
CA PHE A 343 5.59 -13.76 15.73
C PHE A 343 6.33 -12.78 14.84
N GLN A 344 7.05 -13.31 13.86
CA GLN A 344 7.89 -12.54 12.95
C GLN A 344 7.47 -12.80 11.52
N PHE A 345 7.69 -11.81 10.66
CA PHE A 345 7.58 -11.91 9.22
C PHE A 345 8.78 -11.20 8.61
N GLU A 346 9.54 -11.91 7.77
CA GLU A 346 10.78 -11.42 7.21
C GLU A 346 10.78 -11.66 5.70
N GLN A 347 11.18 -10.64 4.94
CA GLN A 347 11.44 -10.73 3.50
C GLN A 347 12.78 -10.11 3.14
N SER A 348 13.56 -10.82 2.32
CA SER A 348 14.78 -10.32 1.70
C SER A 348 14.63 -10.35 0.18
N LEU A 349 14.56 -9.19 -0.44
CA LEU A 349 14.33 -9.02 -1.86
C LEU A 349 15.60 -8.50 -2.53
N LYS A 350 15.99 -9.10 -3.67
CA LYS A 350 17.12 -8.68 -4.51
C LYS A 350 16.68 -8.63 -5.95
N GLY A 351 16.96 -7.52 -6.62
CA GLY A 351 16.49 -7.33 -7.97
C GLY A 351 17.52 -6.69 -8.90
N LEU A 352 17.34 -7.00 -10.17
CA LEU A 352 18.04 -6.41 -11.31
C LEU A 352 17.00 -6.03 -12.35
N SER A 353 17.03 -4.79 -12.81
CA SER A 353 16.18 -4.32 -13.90
C SER A 353 17.05 -3.63 -14.96
N PHE A 354 16.79 -3.96 -16.20
CA PHE A 354 17.32 -3.23 -17.35
C PHE A 354 16.16 -2.71 -18.19
N GLN A 355 16.19 -1.43 -18.51
CA GLN A 355 15.20 -0.77 -19.36
C GLN A 355 15.91 0.03 -20.42
N ALA A 356 15.42 0.00 -21.64
CA ALA A 356 15.91 0.80 -22.75
C ALA A 356 14.75 1.48 -23.48
N TYR A 357 14.99 2.68 -23.96
CA TYR A 357 14.09 3.44 -24.83
C TYR A 357 14.77 3.70 -26.17
N LYS A 358 14.02 3.51 -27.25
CA LYS A 358 14.42 3.88 -28.60
C LYS A 358 13.28 4.59 -29.31
N GLY A 359 13.53 5.84 -29.68
CA GLY A 359 12.58 6.71 -30.37
C GLY A 359 12.87 6.89 -31.85
N SER A 360 11.83 7.09 -32.62
CA SER A 360 11.83 7.58 -33.99
C SER A 360 10.60 8.44 -34.22
N SER A 361 10.47 9.05 -35.38
CA SER A 361 9.25 9.81 -35.70
C SER A 361 7.96 8.97 -35.68
N ARG A 362 8.07 7.66 -35.84
CA ARG A 362 6.93 6.74 -35.90
C ARG A 362 6.82 5.83 -34.70
N HIS A 363 7.92 5.36 -34.13
CA HIS A 363 7.97 4.37 -33.06
C HIS A 363 8.65 4.94 -31.84
N GLN A 364 8.09 4.71 -30.66
CA GLN A 364 8.67 4.99 -29.35
C GLN A 364 8.64 3.68 -28.56
N MET A 365 9.75 2.96 -28.58
CA MET A 365 9.85 1.64 -27.99
C MET A 365 10.50 1.69 -26.60
N VAL A 366 9.86 1.05 -25.62
CA VAL A 366 10.43 0.75 -24.31
C VAL A 366 10.54 -0.76 -24.19
N TYR A 367 11.71 -1.28 -23.89
CA TYR A 367 11.92 -2.70 -23.74
C TYR A 367 12.94 -2.99 -22.66
N GLY A 368 12.87 -4.18 -22.10
CA GLY A 368 13.78 -4.50 -21.02
C GLY A 368 13.58 -5.90 -20.47
N LEU A 369 14.27 -6.12 -19.35
CA LEU A 369 14.20 -7.35 -18.59
C LEU A 369 14.22 -7.04 -17.09
N ASP A 370 13.51 -7.85 -16.33
CA ASP A 370 13.48 -7.79 -14.86
C ASP A 370 13.86 -9.18 -14.33
N PHE A 371 14.67 -9.20 -13.28
CA PHE A 371 15.01 -10.38 -12.49
C PHE A 371 14.91 -10.03 -11.01
N GLU A 372 14.19 -10.84 -10.25
CA GLU A 372 13.97 -10.62 -8.83
C GLU A 372 13.94 -11.93 -8.07
N THR A 373 14.55 -11.98 -6.91
CA THR A 373 14.41 -13.06 -5.94
C THR A 373 13.93 -12.50 -4.61
N THR A 374 13.00 -13.21 -3.95
CA THR A 374 12.49 -12.84 -2.64
C THR A 374 12.47 -14.06 -1.74
N ASP A 375 13.26 -14.01 -0.67
CA ASP A 375 13.24 -14.98 0.42
C ASP A 375 12.19 -14.54 1.44
N THR A 376 11.30 -15.44 1.86
CA THR A 376 10.22 -15.16 2.82
C THR A 376 10.21 -16.20 3.92
N THR A 377 10.14 -15.78 5.18
CA THR A 377 9.99 -16.65 6.34
C THR A 377 9.05 -16.06 7.38
N ARG A 378 8.40 -16.93 8.17
CA ARG A 378 7.48 -16.54 9.24
C ARG A 378 7.69 -17.38 10.50
N PRO A 379 8.76 -17.14 11.27
CA PRO A 379 8.98 -17.83 12.55
C PRO A 379 7.92 -17.41 13.58
N ARG A 380 7.38 -18.40 14.29
CA ARG A 380 6.42 -18.19 15.37
C ARG A 380 6.91 -18.90 16.62
N GLN A 381 7.03 -18.15 17.71
CA GLN A 381 7.38 -18.68 19.02
C GLN A 381 6.28 -18.35 20.03
N LYS A 382 5.86 -19.34 20.80
CA LYS A 382 4.91 -19.15 21.91
C LYS A 382 5.22 -20.13 23.04
N PHE A 383 5.10 -19.65 24.26
CA PHE A 383 5.20 -20.50 25.44
C PHE A 383 4.35 -19.96 26.60
N GLU A 384 4.00 -20.86 27.50
CA GLU A 384 3.35 -20.52 28.77
C GLU A 384 4.22 -20.87 29.96
N THR A 385 4.36 -19.93 30.89
CA THR A 385 5.03 -20.12 32.16
C THR A 385 3.98 -20.24 33.26
N ASN A 386 4.01 -21.35 34.01
CA ASN A 386 3.24 -21.49 35.22
C ASN A 386 3.90 -20.67 36.35
N LEU A 387 3.22 -19.64 36.82
CA LEU A 387 3.79 -18.68 37.78
C LEU A 387 3.91 -19.24 39.19
N VAL A 388 3.34 -20.42 39.50
CA VAL A 388 3.48 -21.10 40.81
C VAL A 388 4.69 -22.03 40.82
N SER A 389 4.85 -22.84 39.76
CA SER A 389 5.91 -23.85 39.68
C SER A 389 7.16 -23.37 38.92
N GLY A 390 7.05 -22.31 38.11
CA GLY A 390 8.09 -21.87 37.18
C GLY A 390 8.24 -22.77 35.94
N ALA A 391 7.39 -23.77 35.76
CA ALA A 391 7.44 -24.66 34.61
C ALA A 391 7.05 -23.92 33.32
N ILE A 392 7.81 -24.17 32.25
CA ILE A 392 7.58 -23.60 30.94
C ILE A 392 7.05 -24.69 30.01
N SER A 393 5.99 -24.39 29.23
CA SER A 393 5.43 -25.25 28.20
C SER A 393 5.51 -24.56 26.84
N PHE A 394 6.08 -25.24 25.87
CA PHE A 394 6.06 -24.85 24.45
C PHE A 394 4.91 -25.51 23.67
N SER A 395 4.04 -26.26 24.36
CA SER A 395 2.76 -26.71 23.80
C SER A 395 1.66 -25.83 24.35
N VAL A 396 1.08 -25.00 23.50
CA VAL A 396 0.07 -24.00 23.86
C VAL A 396 -1.13 -24.12 22.94
N ASP A 397 -2.33 -24.24 23.52
CA ASP A 397 -3.60 -24.40 22.81
C ASP A 397 -3.62 -25.57 21.80
N GLY A 398 -2.77 -26.58 22.01
CA GLY A 398 -2.65 -27.77 21.15
C GLY A 398 -1.65 -27.63 20.01
N GLU A 399 -1.01 -26.47 19.86
CA GLU A 399 0.08 -26.25 18.92
C GLU A 399 1.45 -26.46 19.62
N THR A 400 2.44 -26.91 18.88
CA THR A 400 3.84 -27.05 19.35
C THR A 400 4.66 -25.89 18.78
N TYR A 401 5.48 -25.27 19.62
CA TYR A 401 6.34 -24.14 19.25
C TYR A 401 7.83 -24.44 19.51
N PRO A 402 8.78 -23.82 18.77
CA PRO A 402 8.55 -22.89 17.65
C PRO A 402 7.88 -23.57 16.47
N ASN A 403 7.14 -22.81 15.65
CA ASN A 403 6.53 -23.33 14.44
C ASN A 403 6.45 -22.28 13.32
N LYS A 404 6.07 -22.71 12.13
CA LYS A 404 5.79 -21.89 10.95
C LYS A 404 4.46 -22.32 10.35
N THR A 405 3.75 -21.39 9.72
CA THR A 405 2.47 -21.66 9.03
C THR A 405 2.63 -21.98 7.55
N PHE A 406 3.79 -21.65 6.99
CA PHE A 406 4.25 -22.06 5.66
C PHE A 406 5.76 -22.30 5.73
N PRO A 407 6.35 -23.09 4.81
CA PRO A 407 7.77 -23.35 4.76
C PRO A 407 8.55 -22.09 4.37
N ASP A 408 9.83 -22.03 4.69
CA ASP A 408 10.68 -20.99 4.11
C ASP A 408 10.58 -21.07 2.59
N SER A 409 10.40 -19.93 1.96
CA SER A 409 10.05 -19.85 0.54
C SER A 409 10.93 -18.85 -0.18
N GLU A 410 11.47 -19.24 -1.33
CA GLU A 410 12.16 -18.38 -2.28
C GLU A 410 11.29 -18.22 -3.54
N SER A 411 10.85 -17.00 -3.83
CA SER A 411 10.23 -16.69 -5.13
C SER A 411 11.26 -16.10 -6.08
N VAL A 412 11.25 -16.60 -7.33
CA VAL A 412 12.11 -16.12 -8.42
C VAL A 412 11.23 -15.63 -9.55
N ARG A 413 11.38 -14.37 -9.93
CA ARG A 413 10.65 -13.73 -11.03
C ARG A 413 11.63 -13.33 -12.13
N LYS A 414 11.36 -13.73 -13.36
CA LYS A 414 12.14 -13.39 -14.55
C LYS A 414 11.19 -12.87 -15.61
N ALA A 415 11.51 -11.75 -16.24
CA ALA A 415 10.64 -11.22 -17.27
C ALA A 415 11.37 -10.52 -18.39
N ILE A 416 10.75 -10.52 -19.56
CA ILE A 416 11.09 -9.67 -20.71
C ILE A 416 9.85 -8.91 -21.15
N TYR A 417 10.02 -7.66 -21.54
CA TYR A 417 8.90 -6.82 -21.99
C TYR A 417 9.28 -5.90 -23.14
N LEU A 418 8.25 -5.54 -23.89
CA LEU A 418 8.31 -4.57 -24.99
C LEU A 418 7.00 -3.78 -25.04
N ASN A 419 7.10 -2.45 -25.01
CA ASN A 419 6.02 -1.54 -25.29
C ASN A 419 6.41 -0.68 -26.49
N ASP A 420 5.59 -0.62 -27.53
CA ASP A 420 5.78 0.24 -28.70
C ASP A 420 4.61 1.18 -28.86
N ARG A 421 4.89 2.45 -28.80
CA ARG A 421 3.94 3.52 -29.08
C ARG A 421 4.16 4.00 -30.52
N ILE A 422 3.19 3.73 -31.38
CA ILE A 422 3.26 3.92 -32.83
C ILE A 422 2.45 5.15 -33.22
N ASN A 423 3.10 6.18 -33.69
CA ASN A 423 2.45 7.35 -34.29
C ASN A 423 1.90 6.98 -35.68
N LEU A 424 0.59 6.71 -35.76
CA LEU A 424 -0.08 6.40 -37.04
C LEU A 424 -0.29 7.67 -37.87
N SER A 425 -0.54 8.79 -37.20
CA SER A 425 -0.62 10.14 -37.76
C SER A 425 -0.38 11.17 -36.65
N GLU A 426 -0.39 12.45 -36.94
CA GLU A 426 -0.30 13.55 -35.96
C GLU A 426 -1.43 13.54 -34.89
N ARG A 427 -2.50 12.77 -35.13
CA ARG A 427 -3.68 12.69 -34.25
C ARG A 427 -4.00 11.29 -33.78
N GLN A 428 -3.17 10.31 -34.12
CA GLN A 428 -3.47 8.91 -33.84
C GLN A 428 -2.26 8.17 -33.34
N ILE A 429 -2.39 7.56 -32.17
CA ILE A 429 -1.36 6.74 -31.56
C ILE A 429 -1.94 5.36 -31.30
N LEU A 430 -1.20 4.32 -31.68
CA LEU A 430 -1.45 2.94 -31.33
C LEU A 430 -0.35 2.48 -30.36
N SER A 431 -0.73 2.02 -29.20
CA SER A 431 0.21 1.44 -28.21
C SER A 431 0.06 -0.07 -28.16
N LEU A 432 1.16 -0.80 -28.27
CA LEU A 432 1.22 -2.25 -28.18
C LEU A 432 2.19 -2.65 -27.07
N GLY A 433 1.71 -3.35 -26.08
CA GLY A 433 2.47 -3.86 -24.95
C GLY A 433 2.48 -5.39 -24.92
N PHE A 434 3.64 -5.95 -24.63
CA PHE A 434 3.87 -7.38 -24.46
C PHE A 434 4.81 -7.59 -23.29
N ARG A 435 4.46 -8.55 -22.41
CA ARG A 435 5.37 -9.04 -21.38
C ARG A 435 5.22 -10.54 -21.22
N TYR A 436 6.34 -11.22 -21.03
CA TYR A 436 6.42 -12.63 -20.65
C TYR A 436 7.10 -12.71 -19.30
N ASP A 437 6.44 -13.34 -18.35
CA ASP A 437 6.92 -13.58 -16.99
C ASP A 437 7.10 -15.09 -16.77
N ASP A 438 8.19 -15.49 -16.11
CA ASP A 438 8.48 -16.80 -15.59
C ASP A 438 8.60 -16.68 -14.06
N TYR A 439 7.77 -17.40 -13.33
CA TYR A 439 7.66 -17.38 -11.89
C TYR A 439 7.92 -18.76 -11.30
N GLU A 440 8.81 -18.84 -10.33
CA GLU A 440 9.11 -20.03 -9.56
C GLU A 440 8.99 -19.73 -8.07
N LEU A 441 8.34 -20.60 -7.31
CA LEU A 441 8.29 -20.61 -5.85
C LEU A 441 8.89 -21.91 -5.35
N ASN A 442 10.05 -21.83 -4.72
CA ASN A 442 10.78 -22.95 -4.14
C ASN A 442 10.56 -22.95 -2.64
N THR A 443 10.34 -24.12 -2.05
CA THR A 443 10.03 -24.28 -0.63
C THR A 443 11.07 -25.11 0.08
N SER A 444 11.33 -24.77 1.36
CA SER A 444 12.27 -25.51 2.21
C SER A 444 11.63 -25.84 3.55
N GLU A 445 11.42 -27.12 3.80
CA GLU A 445 10.90 -27.61 5.08
C GLU A 445 12.01 -27.65 6.15
N ASP A 446 11.70 -27.16 7.33
CA ASP A 446 12.52 -27.29 8.50
C ASP A 446 11.73 -27.88 9.70
N THR A 447 12.40 -28.02 10.84
CA THR A 447 11.76 -28.57 12.05
C THR A 447 10.59 -27.69 12.53
N ASP A 448 10.68 -26.38 12.39
CA ASP A 448 9.64 -25.47 12.85
C ASP A 448 8.41 -25.55 11.95
N PHE A 449 8.61 -25.69 10.64
CA PHE A 449 7.50 -25.97 9.73
C PHE A 449 6.83 -27.32 10.05
N LEU A 450 7.61 -28.38 10.31
CA LEU A 450 7.05 -29.67 10.68
C LEU A 450 6.25 -29.63 11.98
N ASN A 451 6.65 -28.83 12.96
CA ASN A 451 5.88 -28.57 14.17
C ASN A 451 4.54 -27.85 13.85
N GLY A 452 4.52 -26.96 12.87
CA GLY A 452 3.32 -26.26 12.38
C GLY A 452 2.38 -27.12 11.54
N ASN A 453 2.87 -28.26 11.04
CA ASN A 453 2.14 -29.20 10.19
C ASN A 453 1.79 -30.54 10.87
N PRO A 454 1.07 -30.54 12.00
CA PRO A 454 0.82 -31.76 12.79
C PRO A 454 -0.04 -32.80 12.05
N LEU A 455 -0.76 -32.43 11.00
CA LEU A 455 -1.56 -33.31 10.18
C LEU A 455 -0.79 -33.90 8.97
N GLY A 456 0.46 -33.50 8.76
CA GLY A 456 1.34 -34.02 7.71
C GLY A 456 0.85 -33.69 6.30
N TYR A 457 0.29 -32.50 6.09
CA TYR A 457 -0.08 -32.04 4.76
C TYR A 457 1.14 -31.88 3.88
N GLN A 458 1.01 -32.25 2.62
CA GLN A 458 2.06 -32.08 1.62
C GLN A 458 2.08 -30.65 1.09
N ILE A 459 3.27 -30.14 0.86
CA ILE A 459 3.54 -28.88 0.18
C ILE A 459 4.17 -29.14 -1.19
N LYS A 460 4.30 -28.09 -2.00
CA LYS A 460 4.82 -28.22 -3.38
C LYS A 460 5.48 -26.92 -3.81
N ASP A 461 6.60 -27.06 -4.53
CA ASP A 461 7.13 -25.97 -5.35
C ASP A 461 6.15 -25.61 -6.48
N VAL A 462 6.06 -24.35 -6.81
CA VAL A 462 5.18 -23.83 -7.87
C VAL A 462 6.02 -23.25 -8.98
N GLY A 463 5.69 -23.56 -10.21
CA GLY A 463 6.21 -22.88 -11.39
C GLY A 463 5.06 -22.49 -12.29
N ASP A 464 5.07 -21.26 -12.75
CA ASP A 464 4.08 -20.75 -13.70
C ASP A 464 4.72 -19.75 -14.67
N SER A 465 4.15 -19.62 -15.85
CA SER A 465 4.60 -18.63 -16.82
C SER A 465 3.42 -18.01 -17.53
N GLU A 466 3.38 -16.69 -17.57
CA GLU A 466 2.27 -15.95 -18.14
C GLU A 466 2.73 -14.93 -19.18
N THR A 467 1.84 -14.69 -20.14
CA THR A 467 1.99 -13.65 -21.14
C THR A 467 0.91 -12.62 -20.98
N SER A 468 1.29 -11.37 -20.76
CA SER A 468 0.36 -10.25 -20.65
C SER A 468 0.43 -9.35 -21.89
N LEU A 469 -0.74 -8.97 -22.40
CA LEU A 469 -0.89 -8.11 -23.56
C LEU A 469 -1.60 -6.80 -23.20
N LYS A 470 -1.18 -5.72 -23.86
CA LYS A 470 -1.85 -4.41 -23.80
C LYS A 470 -1.98 -3.83 -25.19
N VAL A 471 -3.17 -3.36 -25.54
CA VAL A 471 -3.43 -2.65 -26.77
C VAL A 471 -4.16 -1.37 -26.44
N GLY A 472 -3.57 -0.25 -26.80
CA GLY A 472 -4.11 1.07 -26.56
C GLY A 472 -4.24 1.85 -27.86
N TYR A 473 -5.28 2.69 -27.97
CA TYR A 473 -5.47 3.59 -29.07
C TYR A 473 -5.87 4.97 -28.55
N LEU A 474 -5.21 5.99 -29.06
CA LEU A 474 -5.49 7.38 -28.75
C LEU A 474 -5.82 8.14 -30.04
N TYR A 475 -6.84 8.98 -29.96
CA TYR A 475 -7.29 9.81 -31.07
C TYR A 475 -7.61 11.24 -30.61
N ASP A 476 -6.90 12.21 -31.18
CA ASP A 476 -7.15 13.63 -30.94
C ASP A 476 -8.19 14.16 -31.88
N PHE A 477 -9.43 14.36 -31.41
CA PHE A 477 -10.49 15.04 -32.19
C PHE A 477 -10.12 16.48 -32.47
N SER A 478 -9.50 17.14 -31.51
CA SER A 478 -8.95 18.49 -31.56
C SER A 478 -7.73 18.58 -30.66
N PRO A 479 -6.94 19.65 -30.67
CA PRO A 479 -5.79 19.81 -29.80
C PRO A 479 -6.11 19.70 -28.29
N ASP A 480 -7.37 19.95 -27.93
CA ASP A 480 -7.86 19.97 -26.56
C ASP A 480 -8.80 18.80 -26.19
N LEU A 481 -9.16 17.92 -27.15
CA LEU A 481 -10.09 16.81 -26.90
C LEU A 481 -9.53 15.49 -27.43
N THR A 482 -9.19 14.59 -26.52
CA THR A 482 -8.59 13.30 -26.79
C THR A 482 -9.53 12.17 -26.35
N PHE A 483 -9.68 11.18 -27.22
CA PHE A 483 -10.29 9.88 -26.91
C PHE A 483 -9.19 8.84 -26.74
N TYR A 484 -9.35 8.00 -25.76
CA TYR A 484 -8.53 6.79 -25.67
C TYR A 484 -9.39 5.54 -25.48
N SER A 485 -8.84 4.41 -25.90
CA SER A 485 -9.37 3.09 -25.58
C SER A 485 -8.22 2.14 -25.27
N GLN A 486 -8.42 1.26 -24.32
CA GLN A 486 -7.41 0.31 -23.87
C GLN A 486 -8.01 -1.07 -23.64
N TYR A 487 -7.30 -2.08 -24.09
CA TYR A 487 -7.39 -3.45 -23.61
C TYR A 487 -6.11 -3.78 -22.87
N SER A 488 -6.21 -4.32 -21.65
CA SER A 488 -5.05 -4.73 -20.85
C SER A 488 -5.32 -6.04 -20.14
N GLU A 489 -4.27 -6.84 -19.97
CA GLU A 489 -4.28 -8.08 -19.24
C GLU A 489 -3.42 -7.94 -17.98
N GLY A 490 -3.82 -8.64 -16.91
CA GLY A 490 -3.08 -8.76 -15.67
C GLY A 490 -3.15 -10.18 -15.15
N PHE A 491 -2.19 -10.54 -14.32
CA PHE A 491 -2.19 -11.83 -13.63
C PHE A 491 -1.59 -11.69 -12.22
N ARG A 492 -1.87 -12.69 -11.38
CA ARG A 492 -1.21 -12.91 -10.09
C ARG A 492 -0.90 -14.39 -9.96
N ALA A 493 0.38 -14.73 -9.84
CA ALA A 493 0.81 -16.09 -9.57
C ALA A 493 0.44 -16.51 -8.15
N PRO A 494 0.14 -17.80 -7.88
CA PRO A 494 -0.06 -18.30 -6.53
C PRO A 494 1.21 -18.07 -5.69
N ASP A 495 1.04 -17.44 -4.55
CA ASP A 495 2.14 -17.10 -3.65
C ASP A 495 2.39 -18.17 -2.57
N TYR A 496 3.36 -17.91 -1.68
CA TYR A 496 3.72 -18.79 -0.57
C TYR A 496 2.56 -19.02 0.41
N GLU A 497 1.70 -17.99 0.62
CA GLU A 497 0.58 -18.06 1.54
C GLU A 497 -0.55 -18.91 0.98
N SER A 498 -1.03 -18.59 -0.22
CA SER A 498 -2.16 -19.27 -0.84
C SER A 498 -1.85 -20.74 -1.18
N THR A 499 -0.60 -21.04 -1.56
CA THR A 499 -0.22 -22.39 -2.03
C THR A 499 0.14 -23.34 -0.91
N ASN A 500 0.97 -22.90 0.05
CA ASN A 500 1.67 -23.78 0.98
C ASN A 500 1.34 -23.52 2.46
N THR A 501 0.33 -22.68 2.78
CA THR A 501 -0.09 -22.51 4.17
C THR A 501 -0.63 -23.81 4.76
N VAL A 502 -0.02 -24.21 5.86
CA VAL A 502 -0.48 -25.27 6.75
C VAL A 502 -0.72 -24.64 8.11
N PHE A 503 -1.93 -24.68 8.58
CA PHE A 503 -2.24 -24.15 9.89
C PHE A 503 -3.32 -24.96 10.55
N THR A 504 -3.09 -25.43 11.77
CA THR A 504 -4.07 -26.19 12.52
C THR A 504 -4.35 -25.51 13.84
N ASN A 505 -5.54 -24.95 13.96
CA ASN A 505 -6.02 -24.35 15.19
C ASN A 505 -6.97 -25.33 15.92
N PHE A 506 -6.41 -26.09 16.85
CA PHE A 506 -7.21 -27.04 17.66
C PHE A 506 -8.18 -26.30 18.57
N ALA A 507 -7.86 -25.07 18.95
CA ALA A 507 -8.69 -24.20 19.75
C ALA A 507 -10.03 -23.89 19.06
N TYR A 508 -9.95 -23.39 17.85
CA TYR A 508 -11.14 -23.00 17.07
C TYR A 508 -11.61 -24.09 16.11
N ARG A 509 -11.02 -25.30 16.21
CA ARG A 509 -11.41 -26.52 15.48
C ARG A 509 -11.40 -26.37 13.96
N TYR A 510 -10.37 -25.74 13.42
CA TYR A 510 -10.15 -25.68 11.97
C TYR A 510 -8.70 -25.97 11.59
N THR A 511 -8.50 -26.29 10.33
CA THR A 511 -7.17 -26.45 9.72
C THR A 511 -7.18 -25.86 8.33
N ILE A 512 -6.05 -25.28 7.91
CA ILE A 512 -5.82 -24.85 6.53
C ILE A 512 -4.97 -25.92 5.85
N LYS A 513 -5.44 -26.37 4.71
CA LYS A 513 -4.77 -27.40 3.91
C LYS A 513 -4.27 -26.79 2.60
N PRO A 514 -2.99 -26.99 2.22
CA PRO A 514 -2.46 -26.56 0.94
C PRO A 514 -3.27 -27.04 -0.27
N ASN A 515 -3.37 -26.22 -1.30
CA ASN A 515 -3.89 -26.61 -2.60
C ASN A 515 -2.76 -26.68 -3.62
N LEU A 516 -2.35 -27.89 -3.95
CA LEU A 516 -1.24 -28.15 -4.87
C LEU A 516 -1.58 -27.92 -6.36
N ASN A 517 -2.81 -27.49 -6.67
CA ASN A 517 -3.33 -27.34 -8.03
C ASN A 517 -3.80 -25.91 -8.33
N LEU A 518 -3.44 -24.94 -7.49
CA LEU A 518 -3.76 -23.55 -7.75
C LEU A 518 -3.20 -23.08 -9.08
N LYS A 519 -3.96 -22.24 -9.76
CA LYS A 519 -3.60 -21.57 -11.01
C LYS A 519 -3.45 -20.08 -10.75
N SER A 520 -2.70 -19.42 -11.61
CA SER A 520 -2.65 -17.98 -11.61
C SER A 520 -4.02 -17.35 -11.82
N GLU A 521 -4.30 -16.29 -11.08
CA GLU A 521 -5.44 -15.42 -11.34
C GLU A 521 -5.15 -14.57 -12.58
N THR A 522 -6.17 -14.31 -13.38
CA THR A 522 -6.01 -13.49 -14.59
C THR A 522 -7.09 -12.42 -14.67
N SER A 523 -6.72 -11.24 -15.14
CA SER A 523 -7.68 -10.16 -15.39
C SER A 523 -7.62 -9.68 -16.84
N LYS A 524 -8.79 -9.31 -17.38
CA LYS A 524 -8.95 -8.68 -18.71
C LYS A 524 -9.80 -7.43 -18.55
N SER A 525 -9.22 -6.29 -18.88
CA SER A 525 -9.88 -5.00 -18.77
C SER A 525 -10.06 -4.34 -20.12
N TYR A 526 -11.22 -3.72 -20.27
CA TYR A 526 -11.55 -2.81 -21.37
C TYR A 526 -11.85 -1.44 -20.76
N GLU A 527 -11.18 -0.42 -21.23
CA GLU A 527 -11.39 0.95 -20.78
C GLU A 527 -11.55 1.89 -21.98
N PHE A 528 -12.47 2.84 -21.86
CA PHE A 528 -12.70 3.90 -22.83
C PHE A 528 -12.74 5.23 -22.08
N GLY A 529 -11.99 6.20 -22.55
CA GLY A 529 -11.96 7.51 -21.93
C GLY A 529 -12.08 8.65 -22.92
N LEU A 530 -12.60 9.74 -22.43
CA LEU A 530 -12.58 11.05 -23.07
C LEU A 530 -11.89 12.02 -22.12
N ARG A 531 -10.91 12.73 -22.65
CA ARG A 531 -10.13 13.71 -21.90
C ARG A 531 -10.15 15.03 -22.63
N ARG A 532 -10.36 16.10 -21.91
CA ARG A 532 -10.26 17.46 -22.46
C ARG A 532 -9.33 18.29 -21.60
N GLU A 533 -8.37 18.91 -22.26
CA GLU A 533 -7.44 19.84 -21.66
C GLU A 533 -7.62 21.23 -22.27
N GLN A 534 -7.66 22.25 -21.43
CA GLN A 534 -7.82 23.65 -21.85
C GLN A 534 -6.96 24.53 -20.92
N ASP A 535 -6.62 25.74 -21.37
CA ASP A 535 -5.78 26.70 -20.63
C ASP A 535 -6.16 26.89 -19.14
N LYS A 536 -7.44 26.67 -18.79
CA LYS A 536 -7.97 26.91 -17.45
C LYS A 536 -8.60 25.70 -16.80
N GLY A 537 -8.39 24.53 -17.31
CA GLY A 537 -8.91 23.32 -16.67
C GLY A 537 -9.01 22.13 -17.59
N ASN A 538 -9.13 20.99 -16.97
CA ASN A 538 -9.21 19.70 -17.62
C ASN A 538 -10.41 18.91 -17.09
N TRP A 539 -10.86 17.92 -17.85
CA TRP A 539 -11.74 16.88 -17.34
C TRP A 539 -11.43 15.54 -18.03
N GLU A 540 -11.68 14.51 -17.31
CA GLU A 540 -11.59 13.14 -17.79
C GLU A 540 -12.83 12.35 -17.41
N LEU A 541 -13.35 11.55 -18.35
CA LEU A 541 -14.38 10.56 -18.15
C LEU A 541 -13.83 9.21 -18.56
N ALA A 542 -13.81 8.25 -17.66
CA ALA A 542 -13.42 6.87 -17.91
C ALA A 542 -14.59 5.92 -17.65
N ILE A 543 -14.79 4.96 -18.56
CA ILE A 543 -15.76 3.87 -18.45
C ILE A 543 -14.97 2.58 -18.61
N TYR A 544 -15.11 1.66 -17.67
CA TYR A 544 -14.32 0.43 -17.68
C TYR A 544 -15.14 -0.80 -17.35
N LYS A 545 -14.61 -1.94 -17.82
CA LYS A 545 -15.07 -3.28 -17.46
C LYS A 545 -13.86 -4.18 -17.24
N ASN A 546 -13.72 -4.71 -16.04
CA ASN A 546 -12.67 -5.66 -15.67
C ASN A 546 -13.29 -7.02 -15.38
N LYS A 547 -12.75 -8.08 -15.96
CA LYS A 547 -13.14 -9.46 -15.68
C LYS A 547 -11.94 -10.21 -15.12
N VAL A 548 -12.03 -10.59 -13.83
CA VAL A 548 -11.04 -11.44 -13.15
C VAL A 548 -11.52 -12.88 -13.17
N LYS A 549 -10.63 -13.82 -13.46
CA LYS A 549 -10.87 -15.27 -13.48
C LYS A 549 -9.90 -15.97 -12.56
N ASP A 550 -10.32 -17.16 -12.13
CA ASP A 550 -9.54 -18.05 -11.27
C ASP A 550 -9.10 -17.34 -9.97
N PHE A 551 -9.95 -16.44 -9.45
CA PHE A 551 -9.68 -15.66 -8.24
C PHE A 551 -9.42 -16.59 -7.06
N ILE A 552 -8.31 -16.39 -6.34
CA ILE A 552 -7.90 -17.27 -5.23
C ILE A 552 -8.51 -16.76 -3.92
N ASN A 553 -9.26 -17.62 -3.24
CA ASN A 553 -9.80 -17.33 -1.92
C ASN A 553 -9.84 -18.61 -1.07
N ALA A 554 -9.95 -18.48 0.25
CA ALA A 554 -10.05 -19.62 1.17
C ALA A 554 -11.49 -20.06 1.39
N GLU A 555 -11.78 -21.34 1.17
CA GLU A 555 -13.08 -21.96 1.46
C GLU A 555 -13.01 -23.15 2.40
N ALA A 556 -14.12 -23.40 3.08
CA ALA A 556 -14.29 -24.63 3.84
C ALA A 556 -14.72 -25.77 2.91
N ILE A 557 -13.85 -26.76 2.76
CA ILE A 557 -14.05 -27.91 1.86
C ILE A 557 -14.56 -29.17 2.56
N GLY A 558 -14.72 -29.15 3.90
CA GLY A 558 -15.19 -30.32 4.65
C GLY A 558 -14.60 -30.44 6.05
N PHE A 559 -14.55 -31.66 6.55
CA PHE A 559 -14.01 -31.96 7.88
C PHE A 559 -12.86 -32.96 7.83
N SER A 560 -11.85 -32.73 8.68
CA SER A 560 -10.80 -33.71 8.90
C SER A 560 -11.30 -34.92 9.70
N PRO A 561 -10.58 -36.04 9.73
CA PRO A 561 -10.91 -37.19 10.58
C PRO A 561 -10.99 -36.85 12.08
N LEU A 562 -10.36 -35.74 12.50
CA LEU A 562 -10.42 -35.19 13.86
C LEU A 562 -11.59 -34.27 14.10
N GLY A 563 -12.46 -34.08 13.12
CA GLY A 563 -13.63 -33.18 13.19
C GLY A 563 -13.27 -31.69 13.13
N LEU A 564 -12.11 -31.35 12.58
CA LEU A 564 -11.71 -29.98 12.31
C LEU A 564 -12.29 -29.54 10.95
N VAL A 565 -12.80 -28.32 10.84
CA VAL A 565 -13.15 -27.73 9.54
C VAL A 565 -11.88 -27.57 8.71
N ILE A 566 -11.90 -28.04 7.48
CA ILE A 566 -10.77 -27.89 6.55
C ILE A 566 -11.05 -26.68 5.67
N TYR A 567 -10.22 -25.66 5.78
CA TYR A 567 -10.14 -24.56 4.81
C TYR A 567 -9.06 -24.87 3.78
N GLN A 568 -9.30 -24.44 2.55
CA GLN A 568 -8.33 -24.56 1.46
C GLN A 568 -8.48 -23.36 0.54
N TYR A 569 -7.37 -22.79 0.12
CA TYR A 569 -7.38 -21.81 -0.98
C TYR A 569 -7.74 -22.54 -2.27
N ASP A 570 -8.66 -21.99 -3.03
CA ASP A 570 -9.06 -22.55 -4.33
C ASP A 570 -9.32 -21.44 -5.33
N ASN A 571 -9.25 -21.78 -6.63
CA ASN A 571 -9.59 -20.86 -7.70
C ASN A 571 -11.10 -20.81 -7.88
N TYR A 572 -11.64 -19.63 -7.64
CA TYR A 572 -13.08 -19.35 -7.83
C TYR A 572 -13.39 -19.05 -9.28
N GLU A 573 -14.67 -19.08 -9.54
CA GLU A 573 -15.26 -18.60 -10.78
C GLU A 573 -14.96 -17.09 -10.99
N SER A 574 -15.34 -16.57 -12.13
CA SER A 574 -15.00 -15.21 -12.51
C SER A 574 -15.80 -14.14 -11.76
N VAL A 575 -15.18 -13.01 -11.51
CA VAL A 575 -15.85 -11.77 -11.10
C VAL A 575 -15.78 -10.73 -12.20
N THR A 576 -16.85 -9.93 -12.35
CA THR A 576 -16.90 -8.84 -13.32
C THR A 576 -17.15 -7.53 -12.60
N ILE A 577 -16.28 -6.55 -12.82
CA ILE A 577 -16.38 -5.20 -12.24
C ILE A 577 -16.53 -4.20 -13.37
N GLU A 578 -17.52 -3.34 -13.26
CA GLU A 578 -17.82 -2.27 -14.23
C GLU A 578 -17.96 -0.95 -13.49
N GLY A 579 -17.51 0.15 -14.10
CA GLY A 579 -17.65 1.44 -13.46
C GLY A 579 -17.47 2.63 -14.38
N ILE A 580 -17.79 3.78 -13.81
CA ILE A 580 -17.64 5.09 -14.42
C ILE A 580 -16.92 5.98 -13.41
N GLU A 581 -15.88 6.63 -13.87
CA GLU A 581 -15.12 7.63 -13.14
C GLU A 581 -15.10 8.93 -13.90
N PHE A 582 -15.20 10.04 -13.19
CA PHE A 582 -15.14 11.37 -13.78
C PHE A 582 -14.33 12.30 -12.87
N GLU A 583 -13.42 13.03 -13.46
CA GLU A 583 -12.66 14.07 -12.79
C GLU A 583 -12.75 15.36 -13.60
N TYR A 584 -12.83 16.48 -12.92
CA TYR A 584 -12.86 17.82 -13.48
C TYR A 584 -12.08 18.76 -12.58
N ALA A 585 -11.13 19.47 -13.14
CA ALA A 585 -10.41 20.54 -12.46
C ALA A 585 -10.48 21.82 -13.29
N ARG A 586 -10.70 22.96 -12.66
CA ARG A 586 -10.79 24.25 -13.34
C ARG A 586 -10.29 25.40 -12.50
N GLU A 587 -9.50 26.26 -13.11
CA GLU A 587 -9.22 27.59 -12.66
C GLU A 587 -10.41 28.53 -12.99
N ILE A 588 -11.24 28.83 -11.99
CA ILE A 588 -12.41 29.73 -12.15
C ILE A 588 -11.92 31.18 -12.29
N SER A 589 -10.88 31.53 -11.57
CA SER A 589 -10.18 32.80 -11.67
C SER A 589 -8.72 32.58 -11.23
N LYS A 590 -7.84 33.57 -11.44
CA LYS A 590 -6.43 33.52 -10.96
C LYS A 590 -6.27 33.16 -9.46
N ARG A 591 -7.34 33.15 -8.69
CA ARG A 591 -7.35 32.96 -7.24
C ARG A 591 -8.28 31.87 -6.74
N LEU A 592 -9.09 31.33 -7.62
CA LEU A 592 -10.09 30.33 -7.25
C LEU A 592 -10.04 29.19 -8.24
N SER A 593 -9.73 28.00 -7.78
CA SER A 593 -9.85 26.77 -8.54
C SER A 593 -10.85 25.81 -7.89
N ALA A 594 -11.43 24.94 -8.70
CA ALA A 594 -12.34 23.91 -8.25
C ALA A 594 -11.93 22.57 -8.85
N LYS A 595 -12.03 21.51 -8.03
CA LYS A 595 -11.90 20.11 -8.44
C LYS A 595 -13.19 19.39 -8.10
N LEU A 596 -13.67 18.56 -9.03
CA LEU A 596 -14.83 17.70 -8.84
C LEU A 596 -14.46 16.30 -9.33
N ALA A 597 -14.79 15.29 -8.54
CA ALA A 597 -14.60 13.91 -8.95
C ALA A 597 -15.76 13.04 -8.47
N PHE A 598 -16.08 11.99 -9.22
CA PHE A 598 -16.99 10.95 -8.73
C PHE A 598 -16.61 9.57 -9.28
N SER A 599 -16.97 8.53 -8.53
CA SER A 599 -16.89 7.16 -8.98
C SER A 599 -18.19 6.40 -8.67
N VAL A 600 -18.56 5.53 -9.61
CA VAL A 600 -19.71 4.62 -9.49
C VAL A 600 -19.29 3.26 -10.01
N ASN A 601 -19.23 2.27 -9.12
CA ASN A 601 -18.76 0.92 -9.43
C ASN A 601 -19.85 -0.11 -9.16
N SER A 602 -19.83 -1.20 -9.91
CA SER A 602 -20.61 -2.41 -9.63
C SER A 602 -19.75 -3.64 -9.88
N GLY A 603 -19.90 -4.65 -9.03
CA GLY A 603 -19.22 -5.93 -9.15
C GLY A 603 -20.20 -7.08 -8.98
N GLU A 604 -20.03 -8.11 -9.81
CA GLU A 604 -20.83 -9.32 -9.79
C GLU A 604 -19.93 -10.55 -9.87
N GLU A 605 -20.21 -11.53 -9.00
CA GLU A 605 -19.63 -12.86 -9.09
C GLU A 605 -20.35 -13.66 -10.20
N GLU A 606 -19.70 -14.70 -10.71
CA GLU A 606 -20.37 -15.67 -11.57
C GLU A 606 -21.57 -16.28 -10.83
N GLY A 607 -22.75 -16.20 -11.44
CA GLY A 607 -24.01 -16.54 -10.74
C GLY A 607 -24.85 -15.32 -10.31
N GLY A 608 -24.33 -14.09 -10.49
CA GLY A 608 -25.09 -12.84 -10.35
C GLY A 608 -25.18 -12.29 -8.94
N ALA A 609 -24.40 -12.81 -7.99
CA ALA A 609 -24.30 -12.22 -6.66
C ALA A 609 -23.45 -10.94 -6.71
N SER A 610 -23.85 -9.92 -5.94
CA SER A 610 -23.03 -8.70 -5.82
C SER A 610 -21.80 -8.95 -4.97
N MET A 611 -20.65 -8.43 -5.42
CA MET A 611 -19.41 -8.41 -4.66
C MET A 611 -19.53 -7.47 -3.46
N ALA A 612 -18.97 -7.88 -2.34
CA ALA A 612 -18.95 -7.08 -1.12
C ALA A 612 -17.85 -6.01 -1.14
N GLU A 613 -16.74 -6.28 -1.78
CA GLU A 613 -15.54 -5.44 -1.81
C GLU A 613 -15.73 -4.15 -2.64
N ILE A 614 -16.83 -4.03 -3.37
CA ILE A 614 -17.16 -2.84 -4.16
C ILE A 614 -17.52 -1.66 -3.25
N ASP A 615 -16.74 -0.61 -3.36
CA ASP A 615 -16.97 0.63 -2.62
C ASP A 615 -18.31 1.29 -2.97
N PRO A 616 -18.96 1.96 -2.01
CA PRO A 616 -20.11 2.81 -2.27
C PRO A 616 -19.77 3.94 -3.25
N LYS A 617 -20.82 4.50 -3.89
CA LYS A 617 -20.65 5.67 -4.76
C LYS A 617 -20.04 6.82 -3.99
N GLU A 618 -19.10 7.49 -4.61
CA GLU A 618 -18.37 8.61 -4.02
C GLU A 618 -18.44 9.84 -4.90
N PHE A 619 -18.54 11.02 -4.26
CA PHE A 619 -18.48 12.32 -4.88
C PHE A 619 -17.56 13.23 -4.07
N ILE A 620 -16.60 13.86 -4.74
CA ILE A 620 -15.60 14.74 -4.17
C ILE A 620 -15.73 16.14 -4.79
N LEU A 621 -15.77 17.19 -3.97
CA LEU A 621 -15.71 18.59 -4.41
C LEU A 621 -14.63 19.32 -3.61
N GLY A 622 -13.61 19.80 -4.29
CA GLY A 622 -12.57 20.66 -3.77
C GLY A 622 -12.70 22.10 -4.28
N LEU A 623 -12.51 23.05 -3.40
CA LEU A 623 -12.40 24.47 -3.74
C LEU A 623 -11.12 25.03 -3.13
N ASN A 624 -10.23 25.58 -3.95
CA ASN A 624 -8.99 26.20 -3.49
C ASN A 624 -9.01 27.70 -3.82
N TRP A 625 -8.78 28.53 -2.80
CA TRP A 625 -8.72 29.97 -2.93
C TRP A 625 -7.41 30.53 -2.39
N ILE A 626 -6.75 31.39 -3.18
CA ILE A 626 -5.47 32.04 -2.83
C ILE A 626 -5.71 33.54 -2.67
N ALA A 627 -5.14 34.12 -1.60
CA ALA A 627 -5.25 35.54 -1.31
C ALA A 627 -4.55 36.43 -2.38
N PRO A 628 -4.93 37.71 -2.51
CA PRO A 628 -4.33 38.66 -3.48
C PRO A 628 -2.81 38.86 -3.34
N ASN A 629 -2.25 38.62 -2.18
CA ASN A 629 -0.82 38.74 -1.90
C ASN A 629 -0.08 37.40 -1.97
N GLU A 630 -0.80 36.32 -2.35
CA GLU A 630 -0.30 34.93 -2.48
C GLU A 630 0.33 34.34 -1.20
N LYS A 631 0.32 35.09 -0.11
CA LYS A 631 0.92 34.68 1.17
C LYS A 631 0.05 33.73 1.98
N TRP A 632 -1.22 33.57 1.65
CA TRP A 632 -2.11 32.63 2.33
C TRP A 632 -3.22 32.17 1.41
N GLY A 633 -3.75 31.02 1.71
CA GLY A 633 -4.88 30.45 0.97
C GLY A 633 -5.68 29.48 1.83
N LEU A 634 -6.84 29.11 1.33
CA LEU A 634 -7.76 28.17 1.95
C LEU A 634 -8.25 27.18 0.92
N GLN A 635 -8.31 25.92 1.31
CA GLN A 635 -8.93 24.84 0.54
C GLN A 635 -10.05 24.22 1.35
N GLY A 636 -11.23 24.07 0.75
CA GLY A 636 -12.34 23.28 1.28
C GLY A 636 -12.53 22.01 0.49
N LEU A 637 -12.66 20.89 1.17
CA LEU A 637 -12.95 19.59 0.57
C LEU A 637 -14.26 19.05 1.13
N LEU A 638 -15.19 18.72 0.25
CA LEU A 638 -16.42 18.00 0.56
C LEU A 638 -16.33 16.60 -0.04
N ASN A 639 -16.48 15.57 0.80
CA ASN A 639 -16.53 14.18 0.38
C ASN A 639 -17.88 13.59 0.76
N LEU A 640 -18.65 13.09 -0.23
CA LEU A 640 -19.94 12.45 -0.04
C LEU A 640 -19.85 10.99 -0.46
N VAL A 641 -20.14 10.10 0.47
CA VAL A 641 -20.12 8.65 0.26
C VAL A 641 -21.51 8.07 0.52
N ASP A 642 -22.02 7.27 -0.40
CA ASP A 642 -23.32 6.60 -0.27
C ASP A 642 -23.24 5.50 0.81
N LYS A 643 -24.38 4.99 1.22
CA LYS A 643 -24.46 3.81 2.11
C LYS A 643 -23.97 2.55 1.38
N SER A 644 -23.55 1.53 2.15
CA SER A 644 -23.24 0.21 1.63
C SER A 644 -24.44 -0.42 0.92
N LYS A 645 -24.17 -1.34 -0.02
CA LYS A 645 -25.23 -2.09 -0.74
C LYS A 645 -26.05 -2.97 0.20
N ASP A 646 -27.32 -3.09 -0.09
CA ASP A 646 -28.20 -4.07 0.55
C ASP A 646 -28.18 -5.40 -0.22
N GLY A 647 -28.45 -6.52 0.45
CA GLY A 647 -28.64 -7.83 -0.18
C GLY A 647 -27.36 -8.58 -0.54
N LEU A 648 -26.21 -8.18 0.02
CA LEU A 648 -24.96 -8.93 -0.10
C LEU A 648 -25.07 -10.31 0.58
N LYS A 649 -24.32 -11.30 0.05
CA LYS A 649 -24.19 -12.61 0.72
C LYS A 649 -23.70 -12.44 2.15
N GLY A 650 -24.24 -13.22 3.08
CA GLY A 650 -23.78 -13.24 4.46
C GLY A 650 -22.37 -13.81 4.60
N VAL A 651 -21.81 -13.64 5.77
CA VAL A 651 -20.48 -14.15 6.17
C VAL A 651 -20.60 -15.19 7.28
N PRO A 652 -19.59 -16.02 7.52
CA PRO A 652 -19.54 -16.90 8.67
C PRO A 652 -19.67 -16.11 9.98
N THR A 653 -20.37 -16.69 10.95
CA THR A 653 -20.47 -16.07 12.29
C THR A 653 -19.12 -16.21 13.00
N VAL A 654 -18.62 -15.13 13.58
CA VAL A 654 -17.37 -15.11 14.34
C VAL A 654 -17.39 -16.14 15.46
N GLY A 655 -16.32 -16.90 15.61
CA GLY A 655 -16.11 -17.87 16.70
C GLY A 655 -16.71 -19.26 16.49
N VAL A 656 -17.43 -19.52 15.40
CA VAL A 656 -18.08 -20.83 15.17
C VAL A 656 -17.22 -21.77 14.32
N GLY A 657 -16.17 -21.27 13.63
CA GLY A 657 -15.26 -22.09 12.82
C GLY A 657 -15.94 -22.90 11.70
N GLN A 658 -17.12 -22.46 11.26
CA GLN A 658 -17.92 -23.15 10.24
C GLN A 658 -18.20 -22.19 9.09
N ALA A 659 -17.94 -22.65 7.87
CA ALA A 659 -18.28 -21.89 6.69
C ALA A 659 -19.78 -21.64 6.56
N CYS A 660 -20.09 -20.49 6.03
CA CYS A 660 -21.43 -20.06 5.67
C CYS A 660 -22.07 -21.09 4.71
N GLY A 661 -23.29 -21.54 5.02
CA GLY A 661 -24.04 -22.52 4.19
C GLY A 661 -23.77 -24.00 4.45
N MET A 662 -22.88 -24.34 5.39
CA MET A 662 -22.78 -25.73 5.86
C MET A 662 -24.02 -26.14 6.68
N PRO A 663 -24.41 -27.45 6.69
CA PRO A 663 -25.54 -27.91 7.47
C PRO A 663 -25.43 -27.53 8.94
N GLY A 664 -26.37 -26.70 9.40
CA GLY A 664 -26.44 -26.23 10.78
C GLY A 664 -25.76 -24.88 11.03
N ASN A 665 -25.17 -24.22 10.00
CA ASN A 665 -24.61 -22.91 10.11
C ASN A 665 -25.30 -21.91 9.17
N GLU A 666 -26.16 -21.06 9.73
CA GLU A 666 -26.74 -19.96 8.98
C GLU A 666 -25.73 -18.82 8.81
N CYS A 667 -25.73 -18.23 7.63
CA CYS A 667 -24.89 -17.04 7.37
C CYS A 667 -25.39 -15.84 8.16
N THR A 668 -24.49 -15.14 8.82
CA THR A 668 -24.80 -13.85 9.43
C THR A 668 -24.78 -12.76 8.36
N PRO A 669 -25.75 -11.84 8.35
CA PRO A 669 -25.69 -10.69 7.45
C PRO A 669 -24.37 -9.92 7.63
N ARG A 670 -23.81 -9.41 6.54
CA ARG A 670 -22.61 -8.53 6.60
C ARG A 670 -22.91 -7.24 7.34
N ALA A 671 -21.89 -6.63 7.92
CA ALA A 671 -21.92 -5.28 8.46
C ALA A 671 -22.49 -4.30 7.41
N LYS A 672 -22.98 -3.16 7.85
CA LYS A 672 -23.52 -2.12 6.99
C LYS A 672 -22.98 -0.78 7.43
N THR A 673 -22.63 0.05 6.46
CA THR A 673 -22.27 1.45 6.70
C THR A 673 -23.38 2.37 6.23
N SER A 674 -23.66 3.39 7.03
CA SER A 674 -24.49 4.52 6.60
C SER A 674 -23.72 5.42 5.66
N GLY A 675 -24.39 6.06 4.71
CA GLY A 675 -23.78 7.12 3.93
C GLY A 675 -23.37 8.30 4.80
N TYR A 676 -22.31 9.00 4.40
CA TYR A 676 -21.78 10.13 5.15
C TYR A 676 -21.30 11.26 4.25
N GLY A 677 -21.20 12.44 4.81
CA GLY A 677 -20.57 13.60 4.19
C GLY A 677 -19.54 14.20 5.12
N LEU A 678 -18.33 14.42 4.62
CA LEU A 678 -17.21 15.01 5.34
C LEU A 678 -16.86 16.35 4.72
N VAL A 679 -16.57 17.31 5.59
CA VAL A 679 -16.03 18.62 5.20
C VAL A 679 -14.67 18.78 5.86
N ASN A 680 -13.62 18.94 5.05
CA ASN A 680 -12.28 19.23 5.51
C ASN A 680 -11.86 20.63 5.05
N LEU A 681 -11.13 21.34 5.90
CA LEU A 681 -10.59 22.67 5.59
C LEU A 681 -9.07 22.62 5.76
N PHE A 682 -8.36 23.13 4.78
CA PHE A 682 -6.91 23.29 4.81
C PHE A 682 -6.56 24.74 4.57
N GLY A 683 -5.53 25.23 5.22
CA GLY A 683 -5.04 26.58 5.03
C GLY A 683 -3.53 26.64 5.10
N PHE A 684 -2.95 27.55 4.34
CA PHE A 684 -1.54 27.86 4.44
C PHE A 684 -1.30 29.35 4.65
N TYR A 685 -0.18 29.67 5.29
CA TYR A 685 0.32 31.04 5.47
C TYR A 685 1.84 31.07 5.33
N ASN A 686 2.32 31.82 4.34
CA ASN A 686 3.73 32.04 4.03
C ASN A 686 4.09 33.51 4.34
N PRO A 687 4.47 33.88 5.58
CA PRO A 687 4.80 35.27 5.93
C PRO A 687 5.96 35.81 5.11
N ASN A 688 6.92 34.95 4.75
CA ASN A 688 8.05 35.16 3.84
C ASN A 688 8.42 33.84 3.15
N ASP A 689 9.42 33.87 2.29
CA ASP A 689 9.83 32.74 1.46
C ASP A 689 10.46 31.58 2.27
N ASN A 690 11.00 31.91 3.45
CA ASN A 690 11.65 30.96 4.34
C ASN A 690 10.69 30.25 5.29
N PHE A 691 9.51 30.81 5.59
CA PHE A 691 8.64 30.28 6.63
C PHE A 691 7.25 29.95 6.12
N GLN A 692 6.82 28.72 6.33
CA GLN A 692 5.52 28.22 5.93
C GLN A 692 4.78 27.64 7.13
N ILE A 693 3.52 28.00 7.25
CA ILE A 693 2.57 27.45 8.23
C ILE A 693 1.44 26.79 7.48
N ARG A 694 1.05 25.60 7.88
CA ARG A 694 -0.14 24.90 7.39
C ARG A 694 -1.01 24.48 8.57
N ILE A 695 -2.32 24.56 8.39
CA ILE A 695 -3.30 24.16 9.38
C ILE A 695 -4.42 23.44 8.64
N SER A 696 -4.87 22.30 9.15
CA SER A 696 -6.09 21.66 8.68
C SER A 696 -7.08 21.42 9.81
N VAL A 697 -8.36 21.46 9.47
CA VAL A 697 -9.45 20.96 10.29
C VAL A 697 -10.15 19.87 9.49
N GLU A 698 -9.99 18.64 9.92
CA GLU A 698 -10.59 17.49 9.29
C GLU A 698 -11.89 17.12 9.97
N ASN A 699 -12.83 16.55 9.19
CA ASN A 699 -14.17 16.23 9.68
C ASN A 699 -14.79 17.40 10.46
N LEU A 700 -14.82 18.58 9.85
CA LEU A 700 -15.28 19.84 10.48
C LEU A 700 -16.66 19.71 11.15
N THR A 701 -17.54 18.89 10.58
CA THR A 701 -18.92 18.66 11.05
C THR A 701 -19.02 17.63 12.17
N ASP A 702 -17.89 17.05 12.59
CA ASP A 702 -17.81 16.06 13.65
C ASP A 702 -18.72 14.85 13.39
N LYS A 703 -18.63 14.30 12.16
CA LYS A 703 -19.48 13.20 11.71
C LYS A 703 -18.91 11.86 12.17
N LYS A 704 -19.71 11.06 12.90
CA LYS A 704 -19.43 9.64 13.14
C LYS A 704 -19.57 8.87 11.82
N TYR A 705 -18.53 8.14 11.41
CA TYR A 705 -18.54 7.33 10.20
C TYR A 705 -17.56 6.16 10.28
N THR A 706 -17.81 5.17 9.43
CA THR A 706 -16.93 4.00 9.20
C THR A 706 -16.81 3.81 7.71
N ARG A 707 -15.60 3.54 7.21
CA ARG A 707 -15.37 3.24 5.80
C ARG A 707 -15.86 1.84 5.47
N TRP A 708 -16.50 1.71 4.31
CA TRP A 708 -17.00 0.40 3.85
C TRP A 708 -15.88 -0.62 3.66
N ALA A 709 -14.77 -0.23 3.04
CA ALA A 709 -13.63 -1.11 2.79
C ALA A 709 -13.14 -1.83 4.06
N SER A 710 -13.23 -1.20 5.23
CA SER A 710 -12.76 -1.77 6.50
C SER A 710 -13.73 -2.77 7.15
N VAL A 711 -15.00 -2.81 6.75
CA VAL A 711 -16.03 -3.66 7.40
C VAL A 711 -16.80 -4.54 6.42
N ALA A 712 -16.46 -4.48 5.14
CA ALA A 712 -17.18 -5.19 4.08
C ALA A 712 -17.24 -6.71 4.29
N GLU A 713 -16.23 -7.29 4.92
CA GLU A 713 -16.11 -8.72 5.16
C GLU A 713 -16.53 -9.17 6.57
N LEU A 714 -16.93 -8.22 7.41
CA LEU A 714 -17.30 -8.50 8.79
C LEU A 714 -18.80 -8.82 8.94
N PRO A 715 -19.17 -9.68 9.88
CA PRO A 715 -20.57 -9.93 10.20
C PRO A 715 -21.20 -8.73 10.93
N GLN A 716 -22.50 -8.51 10.73
CA GLN A 716 -23.23 -7.39 11.33
C GLN A 716 -23.25 -7.42 12.87
N ASN A 717 -23.08 -8.60 13.45
CA ASN A 717 -23.07 -8.82 14.90
C ASN A 717 -21.64 -8.96 15.46
N ASP A 718 -20.63 -8.54 14.74
CA ASP A 718 -19.27 -8.48 15.26
C ASP A 718 -19.20 -7.45 16.40
N GLU A 719 -18.70 -7.88 17.56
CA GLU A 719 -18.59 -7.04 18.74
C GLU A 719 -17.52 -5.97 18.60
N GLU A 720 -16.61 -6.11 17.64
CA GLU A 720 -15.48 -5.22 17.39
C GLU A 720 -15.71 -4.19 16.26
N LEU A 721 -16.91 -4.16 15.64
CA LEU A 721 -17.20 -3.25 14.52
C LEU A 721 -16.87 -1.78 14.81
N ASP A 722 -17.08 -1.34 16.05
CA ASP A 722 -16.82 0.04 16.44
C ASP A 722 -15.30 0.39 16.43
N LEU A 723 -14.40 -0.60 16.47
CA LEU A 723 -12.96 -0.38 16.37
C LEU A 723 -12.51 0.05 14.96
N PHE A 724 -13.32 -0.22 13.94
CA PHE A 724 -13.10 0.24 12.57
C PHE A 724 -13.64 1.65 12.32
N GLY A 725 -14.12 2.30 13.36
CA GLY A 725 -14.57 3.69 13.32
C GLY A 725 -13.44 4.65 12.92
N GLU A 726 -13.85 5.79 12.37
CA GLU A 726 -12.95 6.87 11.99
C GLU A 726 -12.99 8.00 13.05
N PRO A 727 -11.97 8.85 13.11
CA PRO A 727 -11.91 9.94 14.09
C PRO A 727 -13.00 10.98 13.88
N GLY A 728 -13.37 11.66 14.96
CA GLY A 728 -14.17 12.86 14.93
C GLY A 728 -13.42 14.06 14.34
N ARG A 729 -13.87 15.27 14.63
CA ARG A 729 -13.18 16.48 14.18
C ARG A 729 -11.77 16.57 14.76
N SER A 730 -10.75 16.77 13.90
CA SER A 730 -9.36 16.91 14.33
C SER A 730 -8.68 18.13 13.72
N LEU A 731 -7.72 18.68 14.47
CA LEU A 731 -6.91 19.82 14.08
C LEU A 731 -5.46 19.34 13.84
N ASN A 732 -4.88 19.73 12.71
CA ASN A 732 -3.48 19.45 12.41
C ASN A 732 -2.75 20.75 12.09
N ALA A 733 -1.45 20.80 12.37
CA ALA A 733 -0.60 21.96 12.10
C ALA A 733 0.79 21.53 11.64
N SER A 734 1.39 22.31 10.75
CA SER A 734 2.77 22.12 10.27
C SER A 734 3.48 23.46 10.17
N PHE A 735 4.76 23.48 10.56
CA PHE A 735 5.64 24.64 10.56
C PHE A 735 6.92 24.27 9.86
N ARG A 736 7.18 24.86 8.70
CA ARG A 736 8.40 24.62 7.92
C ARG A 736 9.23 25.88 7.86
N TYR A 737 10.52 25.75 8.12
CA TYR A 737 11.53 26.77 7.88
C TYR A 737 12.52 26.29 6.83
N LYS A 738 12.79 27.14 5.84
CA LYS A 738 13.78 26.92 4.76
C LYS A 738 14.91 27.92 4.91
N PHE A 739 16.13 27.46 4.71
CA PHE A 739 17.35 28.28 4.76
C PHE A 739 17.90 28.47 3.38
#